data_51714ec2ab1135c17c6d6124bf6302ca
#
_entry.id   51714ec2ab1135c17c6d6124bf6302ca
#
_cell.length_a   1.000
_cell.length_b   1.000
_cell.length_c   1.000
_cell.angle_alpha   90.00
_cell.angle_beta   90.00
_cell.angle_gamma   90.00
#
_symmetry.space_group_name_H-M   'P 1'
#
loop_
_entity.id
_entity.type
_entity.pdbx_description
1 polymer ?
#
loop_
_entity_poly.entity_id
_entity_poly.type
_entity_poly.pdbx_seq_one_letter_code
_entity_poly.pdbx_strand_id
1 'polypeptide(L)'
;MINQHMVRTYRGFTLDPFQQEAVAYIDKNQSVLVAAPTGVGKTLVADYVIEKIYNEGGRVVYTAPIKALSNQKFKEFKAHVGEEAVGILTGDVVINPDAPILIMTTEIFRNMLQESPERVGDVRYVIFDEIHYIDDPQRGSVWEESLIFMPNTMRFLGLSATIPNVDQLANWIEDIQGQAVQIVTASERVVPLRHALFEQSLGITTMGRIKKKHRRYRGIPRHVLLSEDLVKPTTHLDLIDKIKDGYLPCLFFTFSRRKCESNALELGEYHDFLNGEQKRQVKEIIEKITDRYPDLKSERWPSLRRLLMKGIAYHHAGMLPVLKDIVEELFTHRLISVLYCTETFAVGLNFPCKTVCFDSSTKWDGVSFRPISNREYFQMAGRAGRRGIDTEGFVFTIVDLSYFDPSEFPSMKEQEIEPLQSQFALTYNSILNLIKNYEEEDIYRILGQNFATYQAFAEQEAVLTEMEMIQEELEKYSAHLQKKSGPDIFGKLIRRKLQIEAQLHNEYNKRTKRRLKKDIRGINRRLEGILHKNLPHVDQRTLRRERRIYRRLLARYERLIVREGELDPHEKYIQEFLDKKALLEALGYLEDDELTAAGELASQIHGHELLVTEMFMEGMFHDYSVPELNAICVSIGYEPRKNEIRIKHKIDMSGILRIWHFITKMEQRFIGYPTAQFNDHVAALAYRWTNGESFASLLEDAAIDEGDLVFAFRRGIDLLRQLRNATIEDPVLNGKLRECIAKMDRDEVSIWL
;
A
#
# COMPACT_ATOMS: atom_id res chain seq x y z
N MET A 1 -12.31 37.91 -2.07
CA MET A 1 -12.67 38.25 -3.46
C MET A 1 -11.48 37.87 -4.32
N ILE A 2 -11.51 36.68 -4.88
CA ILE A 2 -10.49 36.13 -5.78
C ILE A 2 -10.75 36.75 -7.15
N ASN A 3 -9.74 37.46 -7.65
CA ASN A 3 -9.79 38.15 -8.93
C ASN A 3 -10.04 37.17 -10.09
N GLN A 4 -10.89 37.60 -11.01
CA GLN A 4 -11.31 36.92 -12.23
C GLN A 4 -10.15 36.27 -13.00
N HIS A 5 -10.26 34.99 -13.21
CA HIS A 5 -9.70 34.06 -14.15
C HIS A 5 -8.84 34.63 -15.29
N MET A 6 -7.53 34.76 -15.05
CA MET A 6 -6.59 34.57 -16.15
C MET A 6 -6.48 33.05 -16.37
N VAL A 7 -6.98 32.55 -17.48
CA VAL A 7 -6.79 31.17 -17.91
C VAL A 7 -5.30 30.89 -18.02
N ARG A 8 -4.76 30.12 -17.07
CA ARG A 8 -3.33 29.82 -17.03
C ARG A 8 -3.03 28.63 -17.95
N THR A 9 -2.08 28.82 -18.83
CA THR A 9 -1.58 27.73 -19.70
C THR A 9 -0.19 27.28 -19.21
N TYR A 10 0.07 25.98 -19.26
CA TYR A 10 1.36 25.40 -18.93
C TYR A 10 1.68 24.25 -19.91
N ARG A 11 2.85 24.26 -20.53
CA ARG A 11 3.27 23.30 -21.58
C ARG A 11 2.22 23.12 -22.70
N GLY A 12 1.54 24.20 -23.08
CA GLY A 12 0.50 24.19 -24.12
C GLY A 12 -0.85 23.65 -23.67
N PHE A 13 -1.00 23.24 -22.41
CA PHE A 13 -2.27 22.80 -21.82
C PHE A 13 -2.92 23.95 -21.04
N THR A 14 -4.23 24.09 -21.20
CA THR A 14 -5.03 24.92 -20.29
C THR A 14 -5.19 24.17 -18.96
N LEU A 15 -4.77 24.78 -17.87
CA LEU A 15 -4.88 24.16 -16.55
C LEU A 15 -6.34 24.10 -16.09
N ASP A 16 -6.72 22.98 -15.51
CA ASP A 16 -8.02 22.82 -14.85
C ASP A 16 -8.09 23.70 -13.59
N PRO A 17 -9.29 24.02 -13.08
CA PRO A 17 -9.43 24.86 -11.88
C PRO A 17 -8.60 24.40 -10.69
N PHE A 18 -8.60 23.09 -10.35
CA PHE A 18 -7.81 22.56 -9.26
C PHE A 18 -6.29 22.67 -9.51
N GLN A 19 -5.83 22.51 -10.76
CA GLN A 19 -4.42 22.71 -11.13
C GLN A 19 -4.01 24.16 -10.98
N GLN A 20 -4.86 25.09 -11.42
CA GLN A 20 -4.61 26.53 -11.24
C GLN A 20 -4.53 26.93 -9.77
N GLU A 21 -5.41 26.37 -8.95
CA GLU A 21 -5.42 26.60 -7.49
C GLU A 21 -4.14 26.05 -6.84
N ALA A 22 -3.78 24.78 -7.12
CA ALA A 22 -2.55 24.17 -6.61
C ALA A 22 -1.31 24.98 -6.99
N VAL A 23 -1.19 25.37 -8.27
CA VAL A 23 -0.09 26.21 -8.77
C VAL A 23 -0.05 27.56 -8.06
N ALA A 24 -1.19 28.18 -7.78
CA ALA A 24 -1.24 29.47 -7.07
C ALA A 24 -0.71 29.37 -5.63
N TYR A 25 -0.92 28.26 -4.95
CA TYR A 25 -0.34 27.99 -3.62
C TYR A 25 1.17 27.70 -3.72
N ILE A 26 1.59 26.90 -4.72
CA ILE A 26 3.00 26.60 -4.98
C ILE A 26 3.79 27.88 -5.28
N ASP A 27 3.19 28.84 -6.01
CA ASP A 27 3.82 30.14 -6.27
C ASP A 27 4.07 30.97 -5.01
N LYS A 28 3.26 30.75 -3.98
CA LYS A 28 3.42 31.37 -2.66
C LYS A 28 4.36 30.57 -1.75
N ASN A 29 5.05 29.56 -2.28
CA ASN A 29 5.93 28.66 -1.53
C ASN A 29 5.21 27.95 -0.36
N GLN A 30 3.98 27.46 -0.59
CA GLN A 30 3.18 26.74 0.41
C GLN A 30 3.18 25.25 0.12
N SER A 31 3.07 24.43 1.17
CA SER A 31 2.83 23.00 1.05
C SER A 31 1.40 22.74 0.57
N VAL A 32 1.23 21.79 -0.36
CA VAL A 32 -0.06 21.52 -1.02
C VAL A 32 -0.35 20.04 -1.02
N LEU A 33 -1.58 19.67 -0.65
CA LEU A 33 -2.11 18.32 -0.77
C LEU A 33 -3.22 18.29 -1.82
N VAL A 34 -2.96 17.64 -2.95
CA VAL A 34 -3.91 17.48 -4.05
C VAL A 34 -4.58 16.12 -3.96
N ALA A 35 -5.86 16.09 -3.64
CA ALA A 35 -6.69 14.89 -3.64
C ALA A 35 -7.71 14.94 -4.79
N ALA A 36 -7.47 14.13 -5.81
CA ALA A 36 -8.26 14.15 -7.03
C ALA A 36 -8.30 12.77 -7.71
N PRO A 37 -9.36 12.41 -8.44
CA PRO A 37 -9.49 11.12 -9.10
C PRO A 37 -8.30 10.80 -10.00
N THR A 38 -8.06 9.51 -10.24
CA THR A 38 -7.02 9.06 -11.16
C THR A 38 -7.35 9.51 -12.60
N GLY A 39 -6.34 9.95 -13.35
CA GLY A 39 -6.48 10.37 -14.75
C GLY A 39 -6.92 11.82 -14.99
N VAL A 40 -7.07 12.65 -13.93
CA VAL A 40 -7.42 14.08 -14.09
C VAL A 40 -6.20 14.98 -14.39
N GLY A 41 -4.97 14.42 -14.37
CA GLY A 41 -3.76 15.17 -14.69
C GLY A 41 -3.06 15.83 -13.50
N LYS A 42 -3.07 15.18 -12.33
CA LYS A 42 -2.32 15.61 -11.13
C LYS A 42 -0.83 15.80 -11.40
N THR A 43 -0.24 14.93 -12.23
CA THR A 43 1.18 14.96 -12.59
C THR A 43 1.64 16.29 -13.18
N LEU A 44 0.76 17.02 -13.88
CA LEU A 44 1.09 18.33 -14.45
C LEU A 44 1.43 19.37 -13.37
N VAL A 45 0.84 19.23 -12.18
CA VAL A 45 1.17 20.08 -11.01
C VAL A 45 2.58 19.75 -10.50
N ALA A 46 2.96 18.46 -10.47
CA ALA A 46 4.31 18.04 -10.11
C ALA A 46 5.36 18.55 -11.11
N ASP A 47 5.07 18.43 -12.40
CA ASP A 47 5.93 18.95 -13.46
C ASP A 47 6.16 20.46 -13.29
N TYR A 48 5.11 21.20 -12.94
CA TYR A 48 5.21 22.63 -12.66
C TYR A 48 6.13 22.93 -11.46
N VAL A 49 6.00 22.19 -10.35
CA VAL A 49 6.88 22.36 -9.18
C VAL A 49 8.34 22.15 -9.57
N ILE A 50 8.61 21.05 -10.27
CA ILE A 50 9.98 20.69 -10.67
C ILE A 50 10.61 21.78 -11.53
N GLU A 51 9.91 22.21 -12.59
CA GLU A 51 10.42 23.27 -13.48
C GLU A 51 10.60 24.59 -12.74
N LYS A 52 9.64 24.98 -11.91
CA LYS A 52 9.73 26.23 -11.13
C LYS A 52 10.95 26.23 -10.23
N ILE A 53 11.10 25.20 -9.39
CA ILE A 53 12.19 25.14 -8.42
C ILE A 53 13.55 25.04 -9.11
N TYR A 54 13.65 24.24 -10.18
CA TYR A 54 14.86 24.11 -10.98
C TYR A 54 15.25 25.44 -11.63
N ASN A 55 14.31 26.18 -12.23
CA ASN A 55 14.56 27.49 -12.85
C ASN A 55 14.94 28.56 -11.83
N GLU A 56 14.53 28.42 -10.57
CA GLU A 56 14.91 29.27 -9.46
C GLU A 56 16.29 28.90 -8.84
N GLY A 57 16.97 27.88 -9.40
CA GLY A 57 18.25 27.37 -8.90
C GLY A 57 18.14 26.58 -7.61
N GLY A 58 16.93 26.09 -7.27
CA GLY A 58 16.68 25.23 -6.10
C GLY A 58 16.76 23.75 -6.44
N ARG A 59 16.83 22.91 -5.40
CA ARG A 59 16.82 21.46 -5.50
C ARG A 59 15.44 20.91 -5.17
N VAL A 60 15.00 19.89 -5.93
CA VAL A 60 13.68 19.25 -5.79
C VAL A 60 13.82 17.74 -5.78
N VAL A 61 13.04 17.08 -4.92
CA VAL A 61 12.95 15.63 -4.85
C VAL A 61 11.56 15.19 -5.29
N TYR A 62 11.49 14.19 -6.18
CA TYR A 62 10.27 13.51 -6.58
C TYR A 62 10.31 12.08 -6.02
N THR A 63 9.40 11.76 -5.11
CA THR A 63 9.29 10.40 -4.57
C THR A 63 8.12 9.65 -5.19
N ALA A 64 8.34 8.38 -5.49
CA ALA A 64 7.33 7.49 -6.07
C ALA A 64 7.22 6.17 -5.29
N PRO A 65 6.03 5.56 -5.22
CA PRO A 65 5.83 4.32 -4.47
C PRO A 65 6.51 3.10 -5.09
N ILE A 66 6.85 3.13 -6.37
CA ILE A 66 7.45 1.99 -7.07
C ILE A 66 8.56 2.41 -8.03
N LYS A 67 9.57 1.53 -8.17
CA LYS A 67 10.72 1.74 -9.05
C LYS A 67 10.35 2.01 -10.52
N ALA A 68 9.32 1.32 -11.04
CA ALA A 68 8.87 1.51 -12.42
C ALA A 68 8.40 2.95 -12.70
N LEU A 69 7.68 3.56 -11.75
CA LEU A 69 7.27 4.96 -11.87
C LEU A 69 8.45 5.91 -11.79
N SER A 70 9.41 5.64 -10.88
CA SER A 70 10.66 6.41 -10.79
C SER A 70 11.42 6.37 -12.11
N ASN A 71 11.56 5.20 -12.72
CA ASN A 71 12.24 5.02 -14.01
C ASN A 71 11.51 5.76 -15.15
N GLN A 72 10.18 5.68 -15.20
CA GLN A 72 9.38 6.42 -16.18
C GLN A 72 9.60 7.92 -16.03
N LYS A 73 9.49 8.45 -14.81
CA LYS A 73 9.68 9.87 -14.52
C LYS A 73 11.10 10.34 -14.84
N PHE A 74 12.10 9.54 -14.55
CA PHE A 74 13.48 9.83 -14.91
C PHE A 74 13.65 10.00 -16.44
N LYS A 75 13.10 9.10 -17.24
CA LYS A 75 13.14 9.21 -18.71
C LYS A 75 12.40 10.45 -19.22
N GLU A 76 11.21 10.73 -18.66
CA GLU A 76 10.41 11.91 -19.03
C GLU A 76 11.16 13.21 -18.74
N PHE A 77 11.71 13.39 -17.53
CA PHE A 77 12.44 14.62 -17.15
C PHE A 77 13.77 14.73 -17.86
N LYS A 78 14.54 13.63 -17.98
CA LYS A 78 15.79 13.62 -18.74
C LYS A 78 15.61 14.13 -20.19
N ALA A 79 14.52 13.70 -20.83
CA ALA A 79 14.18 14.16 -22.18
C ALA A 79 13.76 15.64 -22.23
N HIS A 80 13.29 16.20 -21.11
CA HIS A 80 12.74 17.56 -21.06
C HIS A 80 13.76 18.61 -20.61
N VAL A 81 14.51 18.35 -19.54
CA VAL A 81 15.45 19.34 -18.95
C VAL A 81 16.92 19.00 -19.20
N GLY A 82 17.21 17.85 -19.76
CA GLY A 82 18.57 17.38 -20.03
C GLY A 82 19.10 16.38 -19.02
N GLU A 83 20.12 15.63 -19.41
CA GLU A 83 20.67 14.49 -18.66
C GLU A 83 21.40 14.92 -17.39
N GLU A 84 22.10 16.04 -17.42
CA GLU A 84 22.90 16.53 -16.30
C GLU A 84 22.04 17.08 -15.14
N ALA A 85 20.82 17.52 -15.44
CA ALA A 85 19.92 18.12 -14.46
C ALA A 85 19.13 17.10 -13.63
N VAL A 86 19.08 15.83 -14.06
CA VAL A 86 18.20 14.82 -13.45
C VAL A 86 19.02 13.65 -12.93
N GLY A 87 18.75 13.27 -11.69
CA GLY A 87 19.28 12.06 -11.06
C GLY A 87 18.18 11.05 -10.70
N ILE A 88 18.55 9.79 -10.57
CA ILE A 88 17.67 8.74 -10.06
C ILE A 88 18.37 7.92 -9.00
N LEU A 89 17.66 7.72 -7.87
CA LEU A 89 18.09 6.87 -6.78
C LEU A 89 16.98 5.85 -6.46
N THR A 90 17.29 4.60 -6.72
CA THR A 90 16.45 3.45 -6.32
C THR A 90 17.38 2.39 -5.72
N GLY A 91 16.83 1.37 -5.04
CA GLY A 91 17.65 0.27 -4.51
C GLY A 91 18.52 -0.39 -5.59
N ASP A 92 18.10 -0.34 -6.86
CA ASP A 92 18.81 -1.00 -7.97
C ASP A 92 19.73 -0.05 -8.75
N VAL A 93 19.41 1.26 -8.78
CA VAL A 93 20.04 2.24 -9.69
C VAL A 93 20.39 3.52 -8.97
N VAL A 94 21.60 3.99 -9.19
CA VAL A 94 22.09 5.30 -8.74
C VAL A 94 22.76 5.98 -9.93
N ILE A 95 22.13 7.06 -10.43
CA ILE A 95 22.64 7.89 -11.50
C ILE A 95 22.54 9.34 -11.06
N ASN A 96 23.61 10.09 -11.16
CA ASN A 96 23.71 11.52 -10.85
C ASN A 96 23.07 11.88 -9.49
N PRO A 97 23.61 11.37 -8.36
CA PRO A 97 22.97 11.51 -7.04
C PRO A 97 22.94 12.94 -6.49
N ASP A 98 23.72 13.84 -7.08
CA ASP A 98 23.81 15.24 -6.68
C ASP A 98 23.07 16.20 -7.61
N ALA A 99 22.26 15.65 -8.54
CA ALA A 99 21.47 16.43 -9.47
C ALA A 99 20.47 17.36 -8.76
N PRO A 100 20.15 18.52 -9.36
CA PRO A 100 19.14 19.43 -8.80
C PRO A 100 17.72 18.82 -8.81
N ILE A 101 17.42 17.91 -9.73
CA ILE A 101 16.17 17.18 -9.78
C ILE A 101 16.47 15.72 -9.45
N LEU A 102 16.08 15.26 -8.28
CA LEU A 102 16.27 13.87 -7.85
C LEU A 102 14.95 13.11 -7.88
N ILE A 103 14.94 11.99 -8.58
CA ILE A 103 13.83 11.06 -8.60
C ILE A 103 14.22 9.83 -7.79
N MET A 104 13.39 9.44 -6.82
CA MET A 104 13.71 8.31 -5.96
C MET A 104 12.47 7.58 -5.48
N THR A 105 12.64 6.40 -4.91
CA THR A 105 11.56 5.77 -4.15
C THR A 105 11.43 6.42 -2.78
N THR A 106 10.24 6.37 -2.19
CA THR A 106 9.97 7.00 -0.89
C THR A 106 10.85 6.40 0.21
N GLU A 107 11.19 5.11 0.12
CA GLU A 107 12.12 4.46 1.04
C GLU A 107 13.50 5.09 1.03
N ILE A 108 14.04 5.41 -0.14
CA ILE A 108 15.36 6.06 -0.26
C ILE A 108 15.31 7.46 0.36
N PHE A 109 14.24 8.19 0.11
CA PHE A 109 14.08 9.52 0.71
C PHE A 109 14.01 9.44 2.25
N ARG A 110 13.20 8.54 2.80
CA ARG A 110 13.12 8.26 4.23
C ARG A 110 14.49 7.92 4.82
N ASN A 111 15.25 7.02 4.17
CA ASN A 111 16.57 6.61 4.62
C ASN A 111 17.54 7.80 4.63
N MET A 112 17.52 8.65 3.59
CA MET A 112 18.36 9.85 3.55
C MET A 112 18.02 10.84 4.67
N LEU A 113 16.74 10.99 5.02
CA LEU A 113 16.32 11.83 6.14
C LEU A 113 16.85 11.35 7.49
N GLN A 114 16.93 10.03 7.67
CA GLN A 114 17.38 9.42 8.95
C GLN A 114 18.89 9.27 9.04
N GLU A 115 19.57 8.87 7.96
CA GLU A 115 20.99 8.50 7.98
C GLU A 115 21.92 9.64 7.55
N SER A 116 21.45 10.51 6.65
CA SER A 116 22.28 11.54 6.01
C SER A 116 21.46 12.80 5.72
N PRO A 117 20.86 13.44 6.76
CA PRO A 117 19.97 14.58 6.58
C PRO A 117 20.65 15.78 5.89
N GLU A 118 21.97 15.89 5.96
CA GLU A 118 22.77 16.90 5.28
C GLU A 118 22.66 16.81 3.75
N ARG A 119 22.45 15.63 3.20
CA ARG A 119 22.32 15.40 1.74
C ARG A 119 21.00 15.91 1.17
N VAL A 120 20.02 16.16 2.00
CA VAL A 120 18.71 16.67 1.61
C VAL A 120 18.41 18.05 2.20
N GLY A 121 19.31 18.63 3.00
CA GLY A 121 19.11 19.89 3.71
C GLY A 121 18.92 21.11 2.79
N ASP A 122 19.39 21.05 1.55
CA ASP A 122 19.25 22.08 0.52
C ASP A 122 18.01 21.89 -0.38
N VAL A 123 17.23 20.80 -0.16
CA VAL A 123 16.00 20.53 -0.91
C VAL A 123 14.92 21.52 -0.51
N ARG A 124 14.41 22.26 -1.49
CA ARG A 124 13.36 23.26 -1.26
C ARG A 124 11.97 22.68 -1.30
N TYR A 125 11.77 21.65 -2.15
CA TYR A 125 10.45 21.07 -2.37
C TYR A 125 10.55 19.55 -2.56
N VAL A 126 9.65 18.82 -1.91
CA VAL A 126 9.50 17.36 -2.08
C VAL A 126 8.14 17.07 -2.67
N ILE A 127 8.09 16.18 -3.66
CA ILE A 127 6.85 15.69 -4.25
C ILE A 127 6.62 14.27 -3.78
N PHE A 128 5.54 14.03 -3.01
CA PHE A 128 5.08 12.71 -2.65
C PHE A 128 4.01 12.27 -3.64
N ASP A 129 4.40 11.50 -4.65
CA ASP A 129 3.42 10.92 -5.58
C ASP A 129 2.73 9.73 -4.93
N GLU A 130 1.43 9.62 -5.17
CA GLU A 130 0.56 8.59 -4.61
C GLU A 130 0.65 8.53 -3.06
N ILE A 131 0.59 9.68 -2.36
CA ILE A 131 0.73 9.76 -0.89
C ILE A 131 -0.29 8.88 -0.13
N HIS A 132 -1.37 8.44 -0.77
CA HIS A 132 -2.34 7.52 -0.20
C HIS A 132 -1.77 6.11 0.10
N TYR A 133 -0.53 5.81 -0.34
CA TYR A 133 0.22 4.63 0.08
C TYR A 133 0.57 4.61 1.58
N ILE A 134 0.34 5.70 2.29
CA ILE A 134 0.36 5.72 3.77
C ILE A 134 -0.54 4.63 4.39
N ASP A 135 -1.56 4.17 3.65
CA ASP A 135 -2.48 3.08 4.04
C ASP A 135 -2.03 1.67 3.54
N ASP A 136 -0.85 1.56 2.96
CA ASP A 136 -0.31 0.26 2.53
C ASP A 136 0.22 -0.54 3.72
N PRO A 137 -0.31 -1.78 3.98
CA PRO A 137 0.05 -2.55 5.17
C PRO A 137 1.53 -2.92 5.28
N GLN A 138 2.26 -2.95 4.17
CA GLN A 138 3.67 -3.33 4.16
C GLN A 138 4.62 -2.13 4.15
N ARG A 139 4.17 -0.99 3.60
CA ARG A 139 5.04 0.13 3.27
C ARG A 139 4.56 1.48 3.80
N GLY A 140 3.35 1.56 4.37
CA GLY A 140 2.73 2.83 4.78
C GLY A 140 3.55 3.63 5.79
N SER A 141 4.26 2.95 6.71
CA SER A 141 5.15 3.60 7.67
C SER A 141 6.23 4.47 7.03
N VAL A 142 6.69 4.12 5.83
CA VAL A 142 7.73 4.89 5.11
C VAL A 142 7.26 6.31 4.78
N TRP A 143 5.98 6.48 4.39
CA TRP A 143 5.41 7.82 4.13
C TRP A 143 5.26 8.63 5.41
N GLU A 144 4.80 7.98 6.49
CA GLU A 144 4.69 8.64 7.80
C GLU A 144 6.05 9.10 8.31
N GLU A 145 7.04 8.20 8.35
CA GLU A 145 8.40 8.53 8.77
C GLU A 145 9.00 9.63 7.88
N SER A 146 8.81 9.59 6.55
CA SER A 146 9.29 10.63 5.65
C SER A 146 8.72 12.00 5.98
N LEU A 147 7.42 12.07 6.33
CA LEU A 147 6.77 13.33 6.71
C LEU A 147 7.18 13.80 8.10
N ILE A 148 7.37 12.88 9.06
CA ILE A 148 7.78 13.20 10.43
C ILE A 148 9.22 13.74 10.45
N PHE A 149 10.15 13.09 9.72
CA PHE A 149 11.57 13.47 9.71
C PHE A 149 11.92 14.58 8.70
N MET A 150 10.98 14.95 7.80
CA MET A 150 11.21 16.01 6.84
C MET A 150 11.44 17.35 7.55
N PRO A 151 12.55 18.07 7.26
CA PRO A 151 12.81 19.40 7.83
C PRO A 151 11.66 20.37 7.54
N ASN A 152 11.28 21.16 8.52
CA ASN A 152 10.22 22.18 8.37
C ASN A 152 10.60 23.36 7.44
N THR A 153 11.84 23.44 6.99
CA THR A 153 12.27 24.34 5.92
C THR A 153 11.85 23.89 4.52
N MET A 154 11.62 22.59 4.34
CA MET A 154 11.13 22.02 3.08
C MET A 154 9.64 22.29 2.91
N ARG A 155 9.20 22.40 1.67
CA ARG A 155 7.78 22.36 1.28
C ARG A 155 7.49 21.05 0.58
N PHE A 156 6.23 20.65 0.57
CA PHE A 156 5.85 19.44 -0.14
C PHE A 156 4.63 19.63 -1.05
N LEU A 157 4.56 18.78 -2.06
CA LEU A 157 3.38 18.54 -2.86
C LEU A 157 2.98 17.07 -2.69
N GLY A 158 1.87 16.82 -1.99
CA GLY A 158 1.27 15.49 -1.91
C GLY A 158 0.28 15.28 -3.06
N LEU A 159 0.49 14.27 -3.90
CA LEU A 159 -0.47 13.88 -4.93
C LEU A 159 -1.17 12.60 -4.52
N SER A 160 -2.48 12.61 -4.53
CA SER A 160 -3.31 11.47 -4.12
C SER A 160 -4.48 11.21 -5.06
N ALA A 161 -4.95 9.96 -5.06
CA ALA A 161 -6.31 9.65 -5.46
C ALA A 161 -7.33 10.34 -4.53
N THR A 162 -8.61 10.16 -4.76
CA THR A 162 -9.67 10.66 -3.85
C THR A 162 -9.52 10.06 -2.46
N ILE A 163 -9.43 10.91 -1.44
CA ILE A 163 -9.30 10.54 -0.02
C ILE A 163 -10.48 11.14 0.73
N PRO A 164 -11.35 10.33 1.39
CA PRO A 164 -12.48 10.84 2.16
C PRO A 164 -12.08 11.69 3.37
N ASN A 165 -10.95 11.36 4.00
CA ASN A 165 -10.43 12.04 5.19
C ASN A 165 -9.19 12.90 4.88
N VAL A 166 -9.21 13.62 3.75
CA VAL A 166 -8.10 14.49 3.33
C VAL A 166 -7.79 15.59 4.34
N ASP A 167 -8.84 16.15 4.97
CA ASP A 167 -8.69 17.17 6.01
C ASP A 167 -7.94 16.61 7.23
N GLN A 168 -8.24 15.37 7.64
CA GLN A 168 -7.55 14.71 8.75
C GLN A 168 -6.07 14.49 8.44
N LEU A 169 -5.75 14.07 7.20
CA LEU A 169 -4.36 13.90 6.77
C LEU A 169 -3.62 15.25 6.73
N ALA A 170 -4.23 16.30 6.19
CA ALA A 170 -3.63 17.62 6.12
C ALA A 170 -3.38 18.21 7.50
N ASN A 171 -4.37 18.16 8.40
CA ASN A 171 -4.24 18.65 9.77
C ASN A 171 -3.13 17.92 10.53
N TRP A 172 -3.04 16.59 10.38
CA TRP A 172 -1.94 15.83 10.96
C TRP A 172 -0.57 16.32 10.44
N ILE A 173 -0.44 16.55 9.12
CA ILE A 173 0.82 17.05 8.55
C ILE A 173 1.11 18.47 9.04
N GLU A 174 0.09 19.33 9.18
CA GLU A 174 0.24 20.65 9.77
C GLU A 174 0.79 20.59 11.20
N ASP A 175 0.24 19.67 12.03
CA ASP A 175 0.65 19.50 13.42
C ASP A 175 2.13 19.08 13.52
N ILE A 176 2.57 18.12 12.71
CA ILE A 176 3.96 17.63 12.77
C ILE A 176 4.97 18.58 12.12
N GLN A 177 4.56 19.34 11.09
CA GLN A 177 5.43 20.25 10.36
C GLN A 177 5.39 21.70 10.86
N GLY A 178 4.39 22.05 11.68
CA GLY A 178 4.18 23.41 12.17
C GLY A 178 3.89 24.44 11.07
N GLN A 179 3.37 24.01 9.92
CA GLN A 179 3.12 24.82 8.75
C GLN A 179 1.81 24.44 8.07
N ALA A 180 1.07 25.46 7.60
CA ALA A 180 -0.20 25.26 6.92
C ALA A 180 -0.06 24.44 5.63
N VAL A 181 -0.95 23.45 5.46
CA VAL A 181 -1.07 22.62 4.29
C VAL A 181 -2.32 23.02 3.52
N GLN A 182 -2.15 23.43 2.27
CA GLN A 182 -3.27 23.82 1.42
C GLN A 182 -3.89 22.59 0.77
N ILE A 183 -5.18 22.38 1.01
CA ILE A 183 -5.92 21.24 0.43
C ILE A 183 -6.56 21.70 -0.88
N VAL A 184 -6.27 20.96 -1.95
CA VAL A 184 -6.88 21.17 -3.26
C VAL A 184 -7.56 19.90 -3.68
N THR A 185 -8.87 19.96 -3.90
CA THR A 185 -9.67 18.79 -4.27
C THR A 185 -10.33 18.95 -5.63
N ALA A 186 -10.44 17.84 -6.35
CA ALA A 186 -11.31 17.76 -7.52
C ALA A 186 -12.28 16.59 -7.33
N SER A 187 -13.56 16.89 -7.40
CA SER A 187 -14.62 15.90 -7.19
C SER A 187 -15.08 15.23 -8.49
N GLU A 188 -14.83 15.86 -9.64
CA GLU A 188 -15.33 15.38 -10.92
C GLU A 188 -14.18 14.96 -11.84
N ARG A 189 -14.38 13.85 -12.50
CA ARG A 189 -13.46 13.39 -13.56
C ARG A 189 -13.76 14.15 -14.85
N VAL A 190 -12.70 14.52 -15.58
CA VAL A 190 -12.83 15.10 -16.92
C VAL A 190 -13.53 14.14 -17.88
N VAL A 191 -13.24 12.84 -17.76
CA VAL A 191 -13.93 11.76 -18.50
C VAL A 191 -14.73 10.94 -17.51
N PRO A 192 -16.08 11.06 -17.50
CA PRO A 192 -16.93 10.33 -16.56
C PRO A 192 -16.88 8.82 -16.80
N LEU A 193 -17.03 8.04 -15.73
CA LEU A 193 -17.04 6.57 -15.80
C LEU A 193 -18.48 6.03 -15.81
N ARG A 194 -18.72 5.08 -16.68
CA ARG A 194 -19.95 4.27 -16.69
C ARG A 194 -19.67 2.88 -16.16
N HIS A 195 -20.15 2.61 -14.96
CA HIS A 195 -20.05 1.29 -14.33
C HIS A 195 -21.23 0.41 -14.73
N ALA A 196 -20.95 -0.83 -15.13
CA ALA A 196 -21.97 -1.82 -15.42
C ALA A 196 -21.48 -3.23 -15.08
N LEU A 197 -22.41 -4.15 -14.94
CA LEU A 197 -22.12 -5.58 -14.75
C LEU A 197 -22.40 -6.31 -16.07
N PHE A 198 -21.71 -7.43 -16.26
CA PHE A 198 -21.92 -8.27 -17.40
C PHE A 198 -22.23 -9.71 -16.95
N GLU A 199 -23.33 -10.26 -17.44
CA GLU A 199 -23.71 -11.64 -17.26
C GLU A 199 -24.15 -12.23 -18.61
N GLN A 200 -23.72 -13.42 -18.94
CA GLN A 200 -23.81 -14.00 -20.27
C GLN A 200 -25.22 -13.84 -20.90
N SER A 201 -26.27 -14.20 -20.19
CA SER A 201 -27.63 -14.18 -20.73
C SER A 201 -28.34 -12.84 -20.63
N LEU A 202 -27.92 -11.95 -19.72
CA LEU A 202 -28.47 -10.59 -19.56
C LEU A 202 -27.69 -9.56 -20.38
N GLY A 203 -26.48 -9.89 -20.83
CA GLY A 203 -25.55 -8.95 -21.45
C GLY A 203 -25.07 -7.89 -20.47
N ILE A 204 -24.80 -6.67 -20.93
CA ILE A 204 -24.46 -5.51 -20.09
C ILE A 204 -25.71 -5.14 -19.27
N THR A 205 -25.56 -5.12 -17.94
CA THR A 205 -26.71 -5.07 -17.03
C THR A 205 -26.39 -4.36 -15.73
N THR A 206 -27.34 -4.35 -14.79
CA THR A 206 -27.22 -3.70 -13.47
C THR A 206 -27.38 -4.71 -12.35
N MET A 207 -26.84 -4.37 -11.16
CA MET A 207 -26.96 -5.19 -9.93
C MET A 207 -28.42 -5.56 -9.62
N GLY A 208 -29.38 -4.65 -9.85
CA GLY A 208 -30.79 -4.92 -9.61
C GLY A 208 -31.36 -6.06 -10.48
N ARG A 209 -30.97 -6.10 -11.77
CA ARG A 209 -31.40 -7.17 -12.68
C ARG A 209 -30.74 -8.51 -12.32
N ILE A 210 -29.47 -8.50 -11.95
CA ILE A 210 -28.76 -9.70 -11.49
C ILE A 210 -29.39 -10.25 -10.24
N LYS A 211 -29.63 -9.43 -9.21
CA LYS A 211 -30.30 -9.85 -7.96
C LYS A 211 -31.68 -10.42 -8.24
N LYS A 212 -32.45 -9.84 -9.19
CA LYS A 212 -33.77 -10.36 -9.60
C LYS A 212 -33.66 -11.73 -10.25
N LYS A 213 -32.66 -11.94 -11.13
CA LYS A 213 -32.41 -13.22 -11.78
C LYS A 213 -31.93 -14.26 -10.78
N HIS A 214 -30.94 -13.93 -9.94
CA HIS A 214 -30.38 -14.82 -8.93
C HIS A 214 -31.41 -15.33 -7.92
N ARG A 215 -32.44 -14.51 -7.57
CA ARG A 215 -33.52 -14.96 -6.67
C ARG A 215 -34.23 -16.24 -7.15
N ARG A 216 -34.24 -16.51 -8.47
CA ARG A 216 -34.85 -17.72 -9.04
C ARG A 216 -34.05 -18.98 -8.73
N TYR A 217 -32.76 -18.84 -8.43
CA TYR A 217 -31.80 -19.91 -8.19
C TYR A 217 -31.44 -20.05 -6.71
N ARG A 218 -32.03 -19.24 -5.84
CA ARG A 218 -31.71 -19.21 -4.41
C ARG A 218 -31.98 -20.57 -3.75
N GLY A 219 -30.94 -21.13 -3.08
CA GLY A 219 -31.03 -22.42 -2.40
C GLY A 219 -30.77 -23.64 -3.30
N ILE A 220 -30.53 -23.45 -4.59
CA ILE A 220 -30.10 -24.54 -5.48
C ILE A 220 -28.58 -24.69 -5.36
N PRO A 221 -28.05 -25.88 -5.06
CA PRO A 221 -26.60 -26.09 -4.98
C PRO A 221 -25.93 -25.84 -6.34
N ARG A 222 -24.70 -25.29 -6.30
CA ARG A 222 -23.94 -24.92 -7.49
C ARG A 222 -23.79 -26.06 -8.51
N HIS A 223 -23.46 -27.25 -8.05
CA HIS A 223 -23.28 -28.39 -8.95
C HIS A 223 -24.55 -28.69 -9.74
N VAL A 224 -25.75 -28.51 -9.16
CA VAL A 224 -27.04 -28.66 -9.84
C VAL A 224 -27.25 -27.52 -10.84
N LEU A 225 -26.92 -26.29 -10.48
CA LEU A 225 -27.03 -25.13 -11.40
C LEU A 225 -26.23 -25.36 -12.70
N LEU A 226 -25.06 -25.96 -12.59
CA LEU A 226 -24.16 -26.23 -13.71
C LEU A 226 -24.51 -27.53 -14.45
N SER A 227 -24.83 -28.62 -13.75
CA SER A 227 -25.11 -29.92 -14.37
C SER A 227 -26.45 -29.96 -15.12
N GLU A 228 -27.44 -29.16 -14.67
CA GLU A 228 -28.75 -29.04 -15.34
C GLU A 228 -28.81 -27.84 -16.32
N ASP A 229 -27.67 -27.23 -16.64
CA ASP A 229 -27.57 -26.06 -17.55
C ASP A 229 -28.49 -24.87 -17.18
N LEU A 230 -28.87 -24.78 -15.89
CA LEU A 230 -29.76 -23.71 -15.41
C LEU A 230 -29.07 -22.33 -15.45
N VAL A 231 -27.76 -22.34 -15.27
CA VAL A 231 -26.90 -21.15 -15.34
C VAL A 231 -25.68 -21.50 -16.17
N LYS A 232 -25.42 -20.74 -17.22
CA LYS A 232 -24.18 -20.83 -17.99
C LYS A 232 -23.10 -19.95 -17.34
N PRO A 233 -21.86 -20.46 -17.22
CA PRO A 233 -20.74 -19.64 -16.75
C PRO A 233 -20.56 -18.43 -17.66
N THR A 234 -20.31 -17.27 -17.07
CA THR A 234 -19.97 -16.05 -17.82
C THR A 234 -18.45 -15.99 -18.00
N THR A 235 -17.98 -15.92 -19.23
CA THR A 235 -16.55 -15.93 -19.56
C THR A 235 -16.05 -14.55 -19.99
N HIS A 236 -14.71 -14.38 -20.00
CA HIS A 236 -14.09 -13.17 -20.57
C HIS A 236 -14.34 -13.04 -22.08
N LEU A 237 -14.46 -14.16 -22.81
CA LEU A 237 -14.76 -14.17 -24.24
C LEU A 237 -16.13 -13.59 -24.52
N ASP A 238 -17.15 -13.97 -23.72
CA ASP A 238 -18.51 -13.43 -23.85
C ASP A 238 -18.53 -11.89 -23.70
N LEU A 239 -17.73 -11.36 -22.75
CA LEU A 239 -17.62 -9.93 -22.55
C LEU A 239 -16.86 -9.27 -23.70
N ILE A 240 -15.70 -9.79 -24.12
CA ILE A 240 -14.90 -9.24 -25.22
C ILE A 240 -15.70 -9.21 -26.52
N ASP A 241 -16.40 -10.28 -26.86
CA ASP A 241 -17.28 -10.32 -28.03
C ASP A 241 -18.35 -9.23 -28.00
N LYS A 242 -18.82 -8.85 -26.82
CA LYS A 242 -19.83 -7.80 -26.67
C LYS A 242 -19.23 -6.39 -26.76
N ILE A 243 -17.96 -6.21 -26.37
CA ILE A 243 -17.33 -4.88 -26.30
C ILE A 243 -16.32 -4.59 -27.42
N LYS A 244 -15.95 -5.60 -28.23
CA LYS A 244 -14.94 -5.42 -29.29
C LYS A 244 -15.25 -4.28 -30.24
N ASP A 245 -16.52 -4.04 -30.50
CA ASP A 245 -16.95 -2.97 -31.39
C ASP A 245 -17.22 -1.68 -30.58
N GLY A 246 -16.23 -0.79 -30.57
CA GLY A 246 -16.38 0.57 -30.02
C GLY A 246 -15.92 0.79 -28.59
N TYR A 247 -15.51 -0.24 -27.83
CA TYR A 247 -15.07 -0.11 -26.43
C TYR A 247 -13.58 -0.40 -26.21
N LEU A 248 -12.83 -0.76 -27.24
CA LEU A 248 -11.39 -1.01 -27.15
C LEU A 248 -10.58 0.31 -27.28
N PRO A 249 -9.34 0.37 -26.74
CA PRO A 249 -8.62 -0.66 -26.02
C PRO A 249 -9.15 -0.87 -24.59
N CYS A 250 -8.99 -2.10 -24.08
CA CYS A 250 -9.38 -2.42 -22.69
C CYS A 250 -8.24 -3.02 -21.88
N LEU A 251 -8.23 -2.66 -20.58
CA LEU A 251 -7.48 -3.37 -19.54
C LEU A 251 -8.42 -4.38 -18.88
N PHE A 252 -8.01 -5.63 -18.86
CA PHE A 252 -8.79 -6.71 -18.29
C PHE A 252 -8.10 -7.21 -17.01
N PHE A 253 -8.56 -6.76 -15.84
CA PHE A 253 -7.98 -7.14 -14.56
C PHE A 253 -8.40 -8.54 -14.16
N THR A 254 -7.40 -9.40 -13.94
CA THR A 254 -7.55 -10.72 -13.33
C THR A 254 -6.66 -10.82 -12.10
N PHE A 255 -7.13 -11.47 -11.04
CA PHE A 255 -6.37 -11.57 -9.79
C PHE A 255 -5.51 -12.84 -9.73
N SER A 256 -5.10 -13.36 -10.89
CA SER A 256 -4.24 -14.53 -11.04
C SER A 256 -3.33 -14.38 -12.26
N ARG A 257 -2.02 -14.54 -12.08
CA ARG A 257 -1.02 -14.51 -13.15
C ARG A 257 -1.34 -15.57 -14.22
N ARG A 258 -1.59 -16.80 -13.77
CA ARG A 258 -1.94 -17.91 -14.66
C ARG A 258 -3.19 -17.62 -15.49
N LYS A 259 -4.18 -16.95 -14.88
CA LYS A 259 -5.41 -16.57 -15.57
C LYS A 259 -5.18 -15.45 -16.57
N CYS A 260 -4.25 -14.49 -16.31
CA CYS A 260 -3.82 -13.50 -17.31
C CYS A 260 -3.30 -14.18 -18.56
N GLU A 261 -2.39 -15.13 -18.42
CA GLU A 261 -1.78 -15.86 -19.53
C GLU A 261 -2.82 -16.72 -20.27
N SER A 262 -3.58 -17.56 -19.54
CA SER A 262 -4.57 -18.46 -20.17
C SER A 262 -5.67 -17.71 -20.91
N ASN A 263 -6.20 -16.64 -20.35
CA ASN A 263 -7.24 -15.84 -20.99
C ASN A 263 -6.71 -15.13 -22.24
N ALA A 264 -5.46 -14.63 -22.22
CA ALA A 264 -4.85 -14.02 -23.39
C ALA A 264 -4.62 -15.04 -24.51
N LEU A 265 -4.14 -16.25 -24.16
CA LEU A 265 -3.95 -17.33 -25.13
C LEU A 265 -5.27 -17.78 -25.73
N GLU A 266 -6.29 -17.99 -24.91
CA GLU A 266 -7.64 -18.38 -25.35
C GLU A 266 -8.24 -17.30 -26.28
N LEU A 267 -8.17 -16.01 -25.90
CA LEU A 267 -8.64 -14.93 -26.78
C LEU A 267 -7.90 -14.91 -28.10
N GLY A 268 -6.59 -15.18 -28.09
CA GLY A 268 -5.75 -15.23 -29.27
C GLY A 268 -6.10 -16.34 -30.27
N GLU A 269 -6.86 -17.36 -29.85
CA GLU A 269 -7.37 -18.40 -30.78
C GLU A 269 -8.52 -17.89 -31.62
N TYR A 270 -9.31 -16.95 -31.10
CA TYR A 270 -10.56 -16.49 -31.76
C TYR A 270 -10.46 -15.08 -32.39
N HIS A 271 -9.50 -14.24 -31.92
CA HIS A 271 -9.45 -12.84 -32.31
C HIS A 271 -8.08 -12.39 -32.83
N ASP A 272 -8.12 -11.49 -33.79
CA ASP A 272 -7.00 -10.72 -34.32
C ASP A 272 -7.48 -9.28 -34.53
N PHE A 273 -6.94 -8.35 -33.74
CA PHE A 273 -7.40 -6.96 -33.73
C PHE A 273 -6.55 -6.03 -34.58
N LEU A 274 -5.43 -6.51 -35.15
CA LEU A 274 -4.49 -5.66 -35.89
C LEU A 274 -4.58 -5.85 -37.40
N ASN A 275 -4.51 -4.73 -38.08
CA ASN A 275 -4.33 -4.74 -39.53
C ASN A 275 -2.85 -4.94 -39.93
N GLY A 276 -2.57 -5.06 -41.24
CA GLY A 276 -1.21 -5.34 -41.73
C GLY A 276 -0.17 -4.25 -41.42
N GLU A 277 -0.59 -2.99 -41.41
CA GLU A 277 0.28 -1.85 -41.06
C GLU A 277 0.66 -1.88 -39.56
N GLN A 278 -0.33 -2.09 -38.70
CA GLN A 278 -0.10 -2.19 -37.24
C GLN A 278 0.80 -3.38 -36.91
N LYS A 279 0.66 -4.52 -37.59
CA LYS A 279 1.56 -5.66 -37.41
C LYS A 279 3.01 -5.36 -37.79
N ARG A 280 3.24 -4.53 -38.81
CA ARG A 280 4.61 -4.06 -39.13
C ARG A 280 5.18 -3.20 -38.04
N GLN A 281 4.40 -2.24 -37.52
CA GLN A 281 4.83 -1.40 -36.38
C GLN A 281 5.13 -2.23 -35.12
N VAL A 282 4.30 -3.23 -34.79
CA VAL A 282 4.57 -4.16 -33.70
C VAL A 282 5.91 -4.86 -33.87
N LYS A 283 6.19 -5.35 -35.10
CA LYS A 283 7.44 -6.05 -35.42
C LYS A 283 8.65 -5.12 -35.23
N GLU A 284 8.59 -3.89 -35.75
CA GLU A 284 9.68 -2.90 -35.63
C GLU A 284 9.97 -2.53 -34.16
N ILE A 285 8.95 -2.32 -33.34
CA ILE A 285 9.13 -2.01 -31.92
C ILE A 285 9.74 -3.21 -31.18
N ILE A 286 9.24 -4.43 -31.45
CA ILE A 286 9.80 -5.64 -30.86
C ILE A 286 11.28 -5.79 -31.23
N GLU A 287 11.63 -5.67 -32.51
CA GLU A 287 13.01 -5.80 -32.99
C GLU A 287 13.91 -4.75 -32.33
N LYS A 288 13.51 -3.48 -32.29
CA LYS A 288 14.25 -2.41 -31.63
C LYS A 288 14.57 -2.68 -30.16
N ILE A 289 13.65 -3.32 -29.42
CA ILE A 289 13.86 -3.64 -28.02
C ILE A 289 14.69 -4.92 -27.89
N THR A 290 14.36 -5.97 -28.65
CA THR A 290 15.05 -7.27 -28.55
C THR A 290 16.50 -7.21 -29.05
N ASP A 291 16.85 -6.30 -29.95
CA ASP A 291 18.25 -6.08 -30.41
C ASP A 291 19.18 -5.68 -29.25
N ARG A 292 18.63 -5.12 -28.17
CA ARG A 292 19.37 -4.83 -26.93
C ARG A 292 19.57 -6.06 -26.04
N TYR A 293 18.83 -7.14 -26.30
CA TYR A 293 18.81 -8.37 -25.52
C TYR A 293 18.98 -9.59 -26.43
N PRO A 294 20.17 -9.78 -27.04
CA PRO A 294 20.40 -10.81 -28.06
C PRO A 294 20.17 -12.24 -27.55
N ASP A 295 20.34 -12.44 -26.25
CA ASP A 295 20.18 -13.73 -25.57
C ASP A 295 18.84 -13.91 -24.86
N LEU A 296 17.81 -13.12 -25.23
CA LEU A 296 16.49 -13.22 -24.62
C LEU A 296 15.89 -14.62 -24.81
N LYS A 297 16.00 -15.45 -23.79
CA LYS A 297 15.47 -16.81 -23.72
C LYS A 297 14.40 -16.86 -22.63
N SER A 298 13.14 -16.76 -23.02
CA SER A 298 11.99 -16.94 -22.15
C SER A 298 11.03 -17.95 -22.76
N GLU A 299 10.55 -18.88 -21.97
CA GLU A 299 9.51 -19.85 -22.43
C GLU A 299 8.23 -19.13 -22.84
N ARG A 300 7.95 -17.98 -22.22
CA ARG A 300 6.78 -17.15 -22.52
C ARG A 300 6.90 -16.38 -23.83
N TRP A 301 8.12 -16.09 -24.27
CA TRP A 301 8.35 -15.20 -25.42
C TRP A 301 7.68 -15.65 -26.71
N PRO A 302 7.79 -16.93 -27.16
CA PRO A 302 7.15 -17.36 -28.40
C PRO A 302 5.63 -17.21 -28.41
N SER A 303 4.98 -17.50 -27.28
CA SER A 303 3.52 -17.38 -27.13
C SER A 303 3.10 -15.91 -27.03
N LEU A 304 3.79 -15.10 -26.23
CA LEU A 304 3.53 -13.67 -26.09
C LEU A 304 3.70 -12.95 -27.43
N ARG A 305 4.80 -13.21 -28.16
CA ARG A 305 5.05 -12.61 -29.48
C ARG A 305 3.89 -12.86 -30.46
N ARG A 306 3.35 -14.09 -30.47
CA ARG A 306 2.18 -14.42 -31.30
C ARG A 306 0.94 -13.59 -30.93
N LEU A 307 0.72 -13.38 -29.64
CA LEU A 307 -0.39 -12.58 -29.13
C LEU A 307 -0.21 -11.09 -29.48
N LEU A 308 1.00 -10.54 -29.29
CA LEU A 308 1.33 -9.17 -29.64
C LEU A 308 1.03 -8.85 -31.12
N MET A 309 1.34 -9.79 -32.01
CA MET A 309 1.01 -9.67 -33.43
C MET A 309 -0.50 -9.69 -33.73
N LYS A 310 -1.34 -9.98 -32.73
CA LYS A 310 -2.82 -9.93 -32.82
C LYS A 310 -3.42 -8.77 -32.00
N GLY A 311 -2.59 -7.93 -31.40
CA GLY A 311 -3.04 -6.82 -30.52
C GLY A 311 -3.55 -7.30 -29.16
N ILE A 312 -3.09 -8.45 -28.69
CA ILE A 312 -3.44 -9.06 -27.42
C ILE A 312 -2.16 -9.19 -26.58
N ALA A 313 -2.26 -8.94 -25.30
CA ALA A 313 -1.14 -9.12 -24.40
C ALA A 313 -1.59 -9.53 -23.00
N TYR A 314 -0.63 -9.95 -22.19
CA TYR A 314 -0.78 -10.08 -20.74
C TYR A 314 0.38 -9.40 -20.03
N HIS A 315 0.13 -8.94 -18.78
CA HIS A 315 1.13 -8.25 -17.96
C HIS A 315 0.95 -8.59 -16.47
N HIS A 316 1.98 -9.10 -15.84
CA HIS A 316 2.02 -9.39 -14.40
C HIS A 316 3.45 -9.48 -13.88
N ALA A 317 3.61 -9.44 -12.54
CA ALA A 317 4.93 -9.41 -11.89
C ALA A 317 5.82 -10.63 -12.17
N GLY A 318 5.24 -11.78 -12.56
CA GLY A 318 5.98 -13.01 -12.89
C GLY A 318 6.65 -13.01 -14.27
N MET A 319 6.52 -11.94 -15.08
CA MET A 319 7.17 -11.80 -16.37
C MET A 319 8.56 -11.19 -16.22
N LEU A 320 9.46 -11.52 -17.16
CA LEU A 320 10.74 -10.81 -17.28
C LEU A 320 10.53 -9.31 -17.49
N PRO A 321 11.40 -8.45 -16.92
CA PRO A 321 11.30 -7.01 -17.10
C PRO A 321 11.24 -6.58 -18.56
N VAL A 322 12.09 -7.14 -19.42
CA VAL A 322 12.11 -6.82 -20.86
C VAL A 322 10.78 -7.14 -21.57
N LEU A 323 10.10 -8.23 -21.17
CA LEU A 323 8.79 -8.58 -21.75
C LEU A 323 7.71 -7.60 -21.30
N LYS A 324 7.80 -7.08 -20.07
CA LYS A 324 6.92 -6.02 -19.58
C LYS A 324 7.16 -4.73 -20.34
N ASP A 325 8.42 -4.33 -20.53
CA ASP A 325 8.78 -3.15 -21.32
C ASP A 325 8.24 -3.20 -22.75
N ILE A 326 8.32 -4.36 -23.43
CA ILE A 326 7.73 -4.55 -24.77
C ILE A 326 6.21 -4.35 -24.75
N VAL A 327 5.52 -4.94 -23.78
CA VAL A 327 4.06 -4.79 -23.64
C VAL A 327 3.68 -3.35 -23.37
N GLU A 328 4.38 -2.67 -22.48
CA GLU A 328 4.16 -1.29 -22.09
C GLU A 328 4.38 -0.32 -23.26
N GLU A 329 5.46 -0.52 -24.01
CA GLU A 329 5.76 0.28 -25.23
C GLU A 329 4.69 0.12 -26.30
N LEU A 330 4.30 -1.13 -26.60
CA LEU A 330 3.23 -1.41 -27.56
C LEU A 330 1.88 -0.87 -27.11
N PHE A 331 1.59 -0.90 -25.80
CA PHE A 331 0.35 -0.33 -25.27
C PHE A 331 0.35 1.20 -25.41
N THR A 332 1.48 1.85 -25.14
CA THR A 332 1.68 3.30 -25.34
C THR A 332 1.43 3.71 -26.78
N HIS A 333 1.90 2.91 -27.74
CA HIS A 333 1.69 3.11 -29.17
C HIS A 333 0.28 2.67 -29.65
N ARG A 334 -0.61 2.25 -28.73
CA ARG A 334 -1.99 1.82 -29.04
C ARG A 334 -2.07 0.61 -29.98
N LEU A 335 -1.07 -0.25 -29.93
CA LEU A 335 -0.99 -1.47 -30.71
C LEU A 335 -1.53 -2.70 -29.95
N ILE A 336 -1.95 -2.53 -28.69
CA ILE A 336 -2.63 -3.55 -27.90
C ILE A 336 -4.08 -3.14 -27.69
N SER A 337 -5.00 -3.99 -28.15
CA SER A 337 -6.45 -3.80 -28.02
C SER A 337 -7.00 -4.38 -26.71
N VAL A 338 -6.45 -5.54 -26.28
CA VAL A 338 -6.84 -6.21 -25.04
C VAL A 338 -5.60 -6.58 -24.26
N LEU A 339 -5.48 -6.05 -23.04
CA LEU A 339 -4.40 -6.35 -22.11
C LEU A 339 -4.95 -6.99 -20.84
N TYR A 340 -4.68 -8.28 -20.67
CA TYR A 340 -4.95 -8.98 -19.40
C TYR A 340 -3.87 -8.66 -18.39
N CYS A 341 -4.24 -8.15 -17.21
CA CYS A 341 -3.25 -7.72 -16.24
C CYS A 341 -3.68 -7.99 -14.80
N THR A 342 -2.68 -8.08 -13.91
CA THR A 342 -2.92 -8.08 -12.46
C THR A 342 -2.99 -6.64 -11.92
N GLU A 343 -3.43 -6.48 -10.67
CA GLU A 343 -3.55 -5.17 -10.02
C GLU A 343 -2.24 -4.35 -10.04
N THR A 344 -1.08 -5.00 -10.11
CA THR A 344 0.23 -4.33 -10.20
C THR A 344 0.35 -3.39 -11.40
N PHE A 345 -0.39 -3.64 -12.48
CA PHE A 345 -0.43 -2.75 -13.64
C PHE A 345 -1.24 -1.46 -13.39
N ALA A 346 -2.16 -1.48 -12.43
CA ALA A 346 -2.93 -0.29 -12.08
C ALA A 346 -2.11 0.73 -11.28
N VAL A 347 -1.02 0.30 -10.66
CA VAL A 347 -0.21 1.09 -9.76
C VAL A 347 0.91 1.80 -10.51
N GLY A 348 0.96 3.13 -10.39
CA GLY A 348 2.11 3.95 -10.79
C GLY A 348 2.32 4.18 -12.30
N LEU A 349 1.78 3.38 -13.19
CA LEU A 349 1.94 3.55 -14.62
C LEU A 349 0.77 4.32 -15.23
N ASN A 350 1.05 5.31 -16.06
CA ASN A 350 0.01 6.12 -16.70
C ASN A 350 -0.40 5.52 -18.05
N PHE A 351 -1.12 4.41 -18.03
CA PHE A 351 -1.64 3.74 -19.23
C PHE A 351 -3.17 3.83 -19.29
N PRO A 352 -3.73 4.97 -19.72
CA PRO A 352 -5.17 5.11 -19.81
C PRO A 352 -5.73 4.33 -21.02
N CYS A 353 -6.83 3.63 -20.80
CA CYS A 353 -7.57 2.88 -21.81
C CYS A 353 -9.01 3.43 -21.95
N LYS A 354 -9.76 2.97 -22.93
CA LYS A 354 -11.17 3.32 -23.05
C LYS A 354 -12.01 2.58 -22.02
N THR A 355 -11.70 1.30 -21.80
CA THR A 355 -12.49 0.39 -20.98
C THR A 355 -11.64 -0.37 -19.99
N VAL A 356 -12.15 -0.54 -18.78
CA VAL A 356 -11.64 -1.46 -17.75
C VAL A 356 -12.62 -2.60 -17.56
N CYS A 357 -12.12 -3.83 -17.53
CA CYS A 357 -12.89 -5.02 -17.23
C CYS A 357 -12.35 -5.72 -15.99
N PHE A 358 -13.24 -6.23 -15.15
CA PHE A 358 -12.90 -7.06 -13.99
C PHE A 358 -13.43 -8.47 -14.19
N ASP A 359 -12.55 -9.44 -14.04
CA ASP A 359 -12.88 -10.86 -14.11
C ASP A 359 -13.63 -11.37 -12.87
N SER A 360 -13.41 -10.73 -11.73
CA SER A 360 -14.02 -11.06 -10.44
C SER A 360 -14.11 -9.82 -9.56
N SER A 361 -15.00 -9.85 -8.56
CA SER A 361 -15.06 -8.87 -7.47
C SER A 361 -14.26 -9.30 -6.23
N THR A 362 -13.65 -10.50 -6.25
CA THR A 362 -12.87 -11.04 -5.14
C THR A 362 -11.44 -11.36 -5.56
N LYS A 363 -10.50 -11.21 -4.62
CA LYS A 363 -9.09 -11.55 -4.80
C LYS A 363 -8.54 -12.37 -3.63
N TRP A 364 -7.46 -13.10 -3.88
CA TRP A 364 -6.67 -13.76 -2.84
C TRP A 364 -5.69 -12.78 -2.22
N ASP A 365 -5.71 -12.63 -0.89
CA ASP A 365 -4.85 -11.69 -0.14
C ASP A 365 -3.57 -12.33 0.44
N GLY A 366 -3.32 -13.59 0.15
CA GLY A 366 -2.24 -14.40 0.74
C GLY A 366 -2.76 -15.42 1.75
N VAL A 367 -3.88 -15.16 2.40
CA VAL A 367 -4.50 -16.00 3.44
C VAL A 367 -5.87 -16.51 2.99
N SER A 368 -6.74 -15.63 2.47
CA SER A 368 -8.11 -15.93 2.11
C SER A 368 -8.58 -15.18 0.86
N PHE A 369 -9.69 -15.61 0.28
CA PHE A 369 -10.40 -14.81 -0.72
C PHE A 369 -11.19 -13.71 -0.01
N ARG A 370 -10.95 -12.45 -0.40
CA ARG A 370 -11.70 -11.30 0.06
C ARG A 370 -12.25 -10.46 -1.10
N PRO A 371 -13.34 -9.70 -0.88
CA PRO A 371 -13.75 -8.67 -1.84
C PRO A 371 -12.64 -7.64 -2.07
N ILE A 372 -12.55 -7.10 -3.28
CA ILE A 372 -11.74 -5.92 -3.55
C ILE A 372 -12.34 -4.72 -2.81
N SER A 373 -11.50 -3.88 -2.19
CA SER A 373 -11.96 -2.65 -1.53
C SER A 373 -12.45 -1.63 -2.57
N ASN A 374 -13.25 -0.64 -2.13
CA ASN A 374 -13.67 0.43 -3.03
C ASN A 374 -12.46 1.22 -3.56
N ARG A 375 -11.45 1.43 -2.74
CA ARG A 375 -10.21 2.10 -3.14
C ARG A 375 -9.49 1.32 -4.25
N GLU A 376 -9.25 0.01 -4.06
CA GLU A 376 -8.65 -0.86 -5.08
C GLU A 376 -9.45 -0.84 -6.38
N TYR A 377 -10.79 -0.92 -6.26
CA TYR A 377 -11.69 -0.85 -7.42
C TYR A 377 -11.53 0.46 -8.18
N PHE A 378 -11.61 1.62 -7.51
CA PHE A 378 -11.51 2.91 -8.18
C PHE A 378 -10.11 3.23 -8.68
N GLN A 379 -9.06 2.73 -8.04
CA GLN A 379 -7.69 2.83 -8.55
C GLN A 379 -7.54 2.13 -9.91
N MET A 380 -8.08 0.92 -10.05
CA MET A 380 -8.10 0.17 -11.30
C MET A 380 -9.09 0.77 -12.31
N ALA A 381 -10.34 1.01 -11.91
CA ALA A 381 -11.39 1.61 -12.73
C ALA A 381 -10.98 2.99 -13.26
N GLY A 382 -10.20 3.74 -12.48
CA GLY A 382 -9.65 5.04 -12.82
C GLY A 382 -8.76 5.06 -14.07
N ARG A 383 -8.31 3.91 -14.54
CA ARG A 383 -7.58 3.80 -15.83
C ARG A 383 -8.50 3.91 -17.05
N ALA A 384 -9.81 3.79 -16.88
CA ALA A 384 -10.76 3.95 -17.98
C ALA A 384 -11.02 5.44 -18.29
N GLY A 385 -11.19 5.74 -19.59
CA GLY A 385 -11.46 7.08 -20.10
C GLY A 385 -10.21 7.91 -20.34
N ARG A 386 -9.78 8.01 -21.60
CA ARG A 386 -8.59 8.77 -22.01
C ARG A 386 -8.94 10.25 -22.19
N ARG A 387 -8.30 11.11 -21.41
CA ARG A 387 -8.47 12.58 -21.51
C ARG A 387 -8.14 13.07 -22.93
N GLY A 388 -9.00 13.93 -23.47
CA GLY A 388 -8.84 14.51 -24.81
C GLY A 388 -9.14 13.55 -25.97
N ILE A 389 -9.52 12.29 -25.69
CA ILE A 389 -9.83 11.27 -26.71
C ILE A 389 -11.24 10.70 -26.52
N ASP A 390 -11.55 10.26 -25.30
CA ASP A 390 -12.82 9.64 -24.99
C ASP A 390 -13.75 10.65 -24.29
N THR A 391 -15.03 10.60 -24.58
CA THR A 391 -16.08 11.37 -23.90
C THR A 391 -16.58 10.66 -22.65
N GLU A 392 -16.42 9.34 -22.59
CA GLU A 392 -16.82 8.48 -21.48
C GLU A 392 -15.86 7.30 -21.35
N GLY A 393 -15.53 6.88 -20.14
CA GLY A 393 -14.84 5.64 -19.80
C GLY A 393 -15.82 4.57 -19.35
N PHE A 394 -15.53 3.31 -19.66
CA PHE A 394 -16.42 2.20 -19.34
C PHE A 394 -15.76 1.23 -18.35
N VAL A 395 -16.55 0.76 -17.40
CA VAL A 395 -16.08 -0.24 -16.42
C VAL A 395 -17.09 -1.38 -16.38
N PHE A 396 -16.62 -2.58 -16.71
CA PHE A 396 -17.43 -3.78 -16.71
C PHE A 396 -16.91 -4.80 -15.69
N THR A 397 -17.79 -5.36 -14.87
CA THR A 397 -17.46 -6.46 -13.96
C THR A 397 -18.24 -7.69 -14.37
N ILE A 398 -17.54 -8.79 -14.61
CA ILE A 398 -18.17 -10.09 -14.91
C ILE A 398 -18.87 -10.61 -13.67
N VAL A 399 -20.06 -11.17 -13.87
CA VAL A 399 -20.84 -11.84 -12.84
C VAL A 399 -21.16 -13.26 -13.27
N ASP A 400 -20.66 -14.21 -12.52
CA ASP A 400 -21.09 -15.60 -12.62
C ASP A 400 -22.19 -15.89 -11.59
N LEU A 401 -23.39 -16.17 -12.08
CA LEU A 401 -24.55 -16.43 -11.22
C LEU A 401 -24.41 -17.70 -10.38
N SER A 402 -23.52 -18.60 -10.75
CA SER A 402 -23.25 -19.82 -9.94
C SER A 402 -22.49 -19.55 -8.65
N TYR A 403 -21.85 -18.38 -8.52
CA TYR A 403 -21.07 -17.92 -7.37
C TYR A 403 -21.52 -16.56 -6.83
N PHE A 404 -22.63 -16.03 -7.32
CA PHE A 404 -23.01 -14.66 -7.03
C PHE A 404 -23.38 -14.42 -5.58
N ASP A 405 -22.58 -13.61 -4.89
CA ASP A 405 -22.93 -12.98 -3.62
C ASP A 405 -22.90 -11.44 -3.79
N PRO A 406 -24.04 -10.75 -3.59
CA PRO A 406 -24.07 -9.30 -3.72
C PRO A 406 -23.25 -8.52 -2.68
N SER A 407 -22.81 -9.16 -1.59
CA SER A 407 -21.97 -8.55 -0.56
C SER A 407 -20.48 -8.50 -0.96
N GLU A 408 -20.08 -9.28 -1.96
CA GLU A 408 -18.70 -9.33 -2.47
C GLU A 408 -18.39 -8.26 -3.52
N PHE A 409 -19.39 -7.46 -3.92
CA PHE A 409 -19.18 -6.41 -4.92
C PHE A 409 -18.85 -5.08 -4.26
N PRO A 410 -17.78 -4.40 -4.71
CA PRO A 410 -17.47 -3.07 -4.23
C PRO A 410 -18.61 -2.10 -4.57
N SER A 411 -18.72 -1.05 -3.80
CA SER A 411 -19.61 0.06 -4.14
C SER A 411 -19.10 0.73 -5.42
N MET A 412 -19.99 1.02 -6.34
CA MET A 412 -19.67 1.75 -7.56
C MET A 412 -19.78 3.27 -7.37
N LYS A 413 -19.66 3.74 -6.12
CA LYS A 413 -19.77 5.15 -5.74
C LYS A 413 -18.46 5.61 -5.09
N GLU A 414 -17.87 6.66 -5.63
CA GLU A 414 -16.61 7.23 -5.11
C GLU A 414 -16.76 7.74 -3.67
N GLN A 415 -17.97 8.16 -3.26
CA GLN A 415 -18.25 8.63 -1.91
C GLN A 415 -18.17 7.53 -0.84
N GLU A 416 -18.13 6.28 -1.23
CA GLU A 416 -18.04 5.12 -0.33
C GLU A 416 -16.62 4.51 -0.32
N ILE A 417 -15.59 5.25 -0.78
CA ILE A 417 -14.17 4.89 -0.63
C ILE A 417 -13.82 4.93 0.87
N GLU A 418 -13.03 3.96 1.30
CA GLU A 418 -12.58 3.84 2.69
C GLU A 418 -11.62 4.99 3.07
N PRO A 419 -11.72 5.55 4.30
CA PRO A 419 -10.74 6.53 4.76
C PRO A 419 -9.35 5.92 4.91
N LEU A 420 -8.31 6.74 4.75
CA LEU A 420 -6.93 6.31 5.00
C LEU A 420 -6.75 5.94 6.47
N GLN A 421 -6.03 4.84 6.70
CA GLN A 421 -5.63 4.38 8.03
C GLN A 421 -4.11 4.35 8.10
N SER A 422 -3.55 4.73 9.24
CA SER A 422 -2.13 4.58 9.49
C SER A 422 -1.71 3.10 9.47
N GLN A 423 -0.55 2.84 8.90
CA GLN A 423 0.15 1.56 8.94
C GLN A 423 1.50 1.69 9.64
N PHE A 424 1.62 2.66 10.55
CA PHE A 424 2.87 2.92 11.27
C PHE A 424 3.34 1.68 12.05
N ALA A 425 4.58 1.31 11.84
CA ALA A 425 5.25 0.20 12.50
C ALA A 425 6.73 0.54 12.69
N LEU A 426 7.28 0.21 13.84
CA LEU A 426 8.69 0.44 14.17
C LEU A 426 9.54 -0.73 13.65
N THR A 427 10.57 -0.43 12.85
CA THR A 427 11.63 -1.38 12.48
C THR A 427 12.79 -1.27 13.46
N TYR A 428 13.67 -2.28 13.50
CA TYR A 428 14.89 -2.18 14.31
C TYR A 428 15.82 -1.07 13.80
N ASN A 429 15.90 -0.91 12.48
CA ASN A 429 16.62 0.18 11.86
C ASN A 429 16.09 1.55 12.30
N SER A 430 14.76 1.76 12.28
CA SER A 430 14.16 3.03 12.75
C SER A 430 14.49 3.29 14.23
N ILE A 431 14.43 2.27 15.07
CA ILE A 431 14.74 2.40 16.51
C ILE A 431 16.21 2.76 16.74
N LEU A 432 17.13 2.09 16.07
CA LEU A 432 18.57 2.38 16.18
C LEU A 432 18.88 3.80 15.71
N ASN A 433 18.29 4.24 14.59
CA ASN A 433 18.46 5.60 14.11
C ASN A 433 17.81 6.66 15.02
N LEU A 434 16.69 6.34 15.67
CA LEU A 434 16.12 7.21 16.69
C LEU A 434 17.05 7.37 17.88
N ILE A 435 17.57 6.28 18.45
CA ILE A 435 18.50 6.30 19.59
C ILE A 435 19.80 7.02 19.23
N LYS A 436 20.31 6.84 18.01
CA LYS A 436 21.52 7.50 17.52
C LYS A 436 21.39 9.02 17.42
N ASN A 437 20.23 9.52 17.02
CA ASN A 437 20.07 10.91 16.61
C ASN A 437 19.27 11.78 17.59
N TYR A 438 18.58 11.19 18.57
CA TYR A 438 17.64 11.89 19.44
C TYR A 438 17.77 11.44 20.90
N GLU A 439 17.52 12.36 21.82
CA GLU A 439 17.36 12.07 23.24
C GLU A 439 16.02 11.35 23.52
N GLU A 440 15.93 10.61 24.62
CA GLU A 440 14.77 9.77 24.95
C GLU A 440 13.44 10.55 24.95
N GLU A 441 13.43 11.77 25.50
CA GLU A 441 12.23 12.63 25.52
C GLU A 441 11.77 13.01 24.09
N ASP A 442 12.72 13.28 23.19
CA ASP A 442 12.43 13.57 21.79
C ASP A 442 11.92 12.32 21.05
N ILE A 443 12.47 11.15 21.37
CA ILE A 443 12.01 9.87 20.79
C ILE A 443 10.53 9.65 21.15
N TYR A 444 10.16 9.80 22.43
CA TYR A 444 8.75 9.62 22.84
C TYR A 444 7.83 10.63 22.15
N ARG A 445 8.28 11.87 21.96
CA ARG A 445 7.54 12.87 21.21
C ARG A 445 7.36 12.47 19.76
N ILE A 446 8.43 12.01 19.08
CA ILE A 446 8.39 11.54 17.68
C ILE A 446 7.45 10.34 17.55
N LEU A 447 7.51 9.38 18.47
CA LEU A 447 6.61 8.23 18.49
C LEU A 447 5.14 8.63 18.64
N GLY A 448 4.86 9.74 19.32
CA GLY A 448 3.52 10.32 19.42
C GLY A 448 3.03 11.04 18.17
N GLN A 449 3.94 11.36 17.24
CA GLN A 449 3.61 12.13 16.02
C GLN A 449 3.10 11.27 14.85
N ASN A 450 3.02 9.93 14.97
CA ASN A 450 2.50 9.10 13.89
C ASN A 450 1.00 9.33 13.65
N PHE A 451 0.55 9.03 12.43
CA PHE A 451 -0.84 9.27 12.01
C PHE A 451 -1.85 8.42 12.77
N ALA A 452 -1.47 7.20 13.22
CA ALA A 452 -2.34 6.36 14.06
C ALA A 452 -2.66 7.03 15.40
N THR A 453 -1.66 7.62 16.06
CA THR A 453 -1.84 8.37 17.30
C THR A 453 -2.73 9.58 17.08
N TYR A 454 -2.51 10.34 16.00
CA TYR A 454 -3.36 11.47 15.62
C TYR A 454 -4.82 11.04 15.38
N GLN A 455 -5.02 9.95 14.62
CA GLN A 455 -6.36 9.41 14.35
C GLN A 455 -7.08 8.96 15.63
N ALA A 456 -6.35 8.35 16.54
CA ALA A 456 -6.92 7.88 17.80
C ALA A 456 -7.25 9.05 18.74
N PHE A 457 -6.43 10.09 18.83
CA PHE A 457 -6.80 11.30 19.58
C PHE A 457 -8.04 11.98 19.00
N ALA A 458 -8.14 12.11 17.68
CA ALA A 458 -9.33 12.66 17.03
C ALA A 458 -10.58 11.79 17.28
N GLU A 459 -10.43 10.46 17.29
CA GLU A 459 -11.49 9.53 17.63
C GLU A 459 -11.85 9.61 19.12
N GLN A 460 -10.88 9.73 20.00
CA GLN A 460 -11.08 9.89 21.44
C GLN A 460 -11.86 11.19 21.75
N GLU A 461 -11.49 12.29 21.13
CA GLU A 461 -12.20 13.57 21.27
C GLU A 461 -13.66 13.45 20.78
N ALA A 462 -13.88 12.79 19.65
CA ALA A 462 -15.24 12.53 19.16
C ALA A 462 -16.05 11.63 20.11
N VAL A 463 -15.40 10.59 20.67
CA VAL A 463 -16.02 9.71 21.68
C VAL A 463 -16.36 10.48 22.96
N LEU A 464 -15.45 11.31 23.45
CA LEU A 464 -15.69 12.15 24.63
C LEU A 464 -16.84 13.14 24.39
N THR A 465 -16.85 13.82 23.26
CA THR A 465 -17.94 14.73 22.86
C THR A 465 -19.28 14.01 22.78
N GLU A 466 -19.31 12.81 22.19
CA GLU A 466 -20.51 11.99 22.14
C GLU A 466 -20.96 11.55 23.55
N MET A 467 -20.00 11.20 24.39
CA MET A 467 -20.27 10.84 25.80
C MET A 467 -20.90 12.01 26.57
N GLU A 468 -20.37 13.22 26.41
CA GLU A 468 -20.94 14.44 27.00
C GLU A 468 -22.38 14.70 26.55
N MET A 469 -22.62 14.63 25.23
CA MET A 469 -23.97 14.79 24.66
C MET A 469 -24.96 13.75 25.21
N ILE A 470 -24.54 12.49 25.28
CA ILE A 470 -25.38 11.41 25.81
C ILE A 470 -25.59 11.59 27.31
N GLN A 471 -24.58 12.05 28.04
CA GLN A 471 -24.68 12.34 29.47
C GLN A 471 -25.69 13.45 29.72
N GLU A 472 -25.68 14.56 28.98
CA GLU A 472 -26.67 15.61 29.07
C GLU A 472 -28.11 15.09 28.78
N GLU A 473 -28.27 14.26 27.74
CA GLU A 473 -29.55 13.63 27.43
C GLU A 473 -30.02 12.71 28.57
N LEU A 474 -29.13 11.88 29.11
CA LEU A 474 -29.44 11.03 30.27
C LEU A 474 -29.84 11.84 31.48
N GLU A 475 -29.18 12.98 31.76
CA GLU A 475 -29.54 13.88 32.85
C GLU A 475 -30.95 14.53 32.62
N LYS A 476 -31.27 14.98 31.42
CA LYS A 476 -32.61 15.51 31.06
C LYS A 476 -33.68 14.45 31.25
N TYR A 477 -33.47 13.22 30.79
CA TYR A 477 -34.42 12.11 31.01
C TYR A 477 -34.49 11.70 32.49
N SER A 478 -33.36 11.68 33.19
CA SER A 478 -33.28 11.42 34.63
C SER A 478 -34.06 12.47 35.42
N ALA A 479 -33.87 13.76 35.14
CA ALA A 479 -34.60 14.85 35.78
C ALA A 479 -36.12 14.80 35.50
N HIS A 480 -36.50 14.44 34.27
CA HIS A 480 -37.90 14.28 33.88
C HIS A 480 -38.58 13.08 34.57
N LEU A 481 -37.84 11.96 34.70
CA LEU A 481 -38.29 10.78 35.45
C LEU A 481 -38.29 11.06 36.97
N GLN A 482 -37.39 11.90 37.50
CA GLN A 482 -37.30 12.29 38.89
C GLN A 482 -38.48 13.20 39.32
N LYS A 483 -38.85 14.20 38.49
CA LYS A 483 -40.08 15.01 38.75
C LYS A 483 -41.33 14.15 38.91
N LYS A 484 -41.32 12.94 38.36
CA LYS A 484 -42.42 11.97 38.40
C LYS A 484 -42.26 10.88 39.45
N SER A 485 -41.06 10.70 40.11
CA SER A 485 -40.78 9.55 40.98
C SER A 485 -40.12 9.86 42.34
N GLY A 486 -39.92 11.14 42.72
CA GLY A 486 -39.32 11.53 44.01
C GLY A 486 -37.77 11.71 43.96
N PRO A 487 -37.09 12.02 45.07
CA PRO A 487 -35.77 12.65 45.08
C PRO A 487 -34.66 11.82 44.46
N ASP A 488 -33.67 12.53 43.93
CA ASP A 488 -32.39 12.24 43.20
C ASP A 488 -31.64 10.90 43.48
N ILE A 489 -32.33 9.82 43.72
CA ILE A 489 -31.76 8.50 43.93
C ILE A 489 -31.22 7.89 42.61
N PHE A 490 -31.92 8.19 41.54
CA PHE A 490 -31.62 7.59 40.23
C PHE A 490 -30.30 8.13 39.62
N GLY A 491 -30.11 9.44 39.62
CA GLY A 491 -28.86 10.07 39.16
C GLY A 491 -27.65 9.68 40.03
N LYS A 492 -27.83 9.53 41.36
CA LYS A 492 -26.77 9.04 42.25
C LYS A 492 -26.39 7.59 41.97
N LEU A 493 -27.35 6.74 41.66
CA LEU A 493 -27.07 5.33 41.33
C LEU A 493 -26.34 5.20 40.02
N ILE A 494 -26.64 6.04 39.03
CA ILE A 494 -25.95 6.03 37.73
C ILE A 494 -24.52 6.52 37.88
N ARG A 495 -24.29 7.68 38.49
CA ARG A 495 -22.93 8.16 38.77
C ARG A 495 -22.10 7.14 39.54
N ARG A 496 -22.70 6.45 40.51
CA ARG A 496 -22.02 5.38 41.25
C ARG A 496 -21.72 4.16 40.37
N LYS A 497 -22.62 3.78 39.46
CA LYS A 497 -22.39 2.70 38.49
C LYS A 497 -21.20 3.02 37.59
N LEU A 498 -21.20 4.21 36.98
CA LEU A 498 -20.12 4.67 36.09
C LEU A 498 -18.75 4.69 36.78
N GLN A 499 -18.70 5.17 38.04
CA GLN A 499 -17.45 5.13 38.84
C GLN A 499 -16.94 3.69 39.07
N ILE A 500 -17.86 2.74 39.33
CA ILE A 500 -17.48 1.35 39.53
C ILE A 500 -17.07 0.67 38.24
N GLU A 501 -17.67 1.06 37.10
CA GLU A 501 -17.32 0.55 35.77
C GLU A 501 -15.93 1.04 35.34
N ALA A 502 -15.58 2.31 35.56
CA ALA A 502 -14.26 2.85 35.39
C ALA A 502 -13.21 2.12 36.26
N GLN A 503 -13.52 1.87 37.56
CA GLN A 503 -12.65 1.08 38.44
C GLN A 503 -12.48 -0.38 37.96
N LEU A 504 -13.55 -0.97 37.37
CA LEU A 504 -13.51 -2.34 36.85
C LEU A 504 -12.59 -2.48 35.64
N HIS A 505 -12.52 -1.44 34.83
CA HIS A 505 -11.66 -1.40 33.64
C HIS A 505 -10.18 -1.48 34.02
N ASN A 506 -9.75 -0.68 35.00
CA ASN A 506 -8.35 -0.56 35.45
C ASN A 506 -7.95 -1.60 36.54
N GLU A 507 -8.81 -2.55 36.88
CA GLU A 507 -8.53 -3.51 37.96
C GLU A 507 -8.02 -4.85 37.42
N TYR A 508 -6.85 -5.28 37.84
CA TYR A 508 -6.24 -6.56 37.43
C TYR A 508 -6.57 -7.74 38.37
N ASN A 509 -6.97 -7.47 39.64
CA ASN A 509 -7.22 -8.51 40.62
C ASN A 509 -8.59 -9.20 40.39
N LYS A 510 -8.58 -10.51 40.09
CA LYS A 510 -9.79 -11.32 39.84
C LYS A 510 -10.84 -11.26 40.98
N ARG A 511 -10.41 -11.13 42.25
CA ARG A 511 -11.32 -11.08 43.39
C ARG A 511 -12.03 -9.73 43.46
N THR A 512 -11.31 -8.65 43.24
CA THR A 512 -11.83 -7.28 43.17
C THR A 512 -12.75 -7.12 41.96
N LYS A 513 -12.39 -7.62 40.77
CA LYS A 513 -13.26 -7.65 39.60
C LYS A 513 -14.60 -8.35 39.87
N ARG A 514 -14.59 -9.47 40.60
CA ARG A 514 -15.85 -10.17 40.97
C ARG A 514 -16.72 -9.33 41.88
N ARG A 515 -16.12 -8.61 42.86
CA ARG A 515 -16.83 -7.71 43.77
C ARG A 515 -17.47 -6.55 43.02
N LEU A 516 -16.70 -5.81 42.19
CA LEU A 516 -17.18 -4.70 41.38
C LEU A 516 -18.33 -5.12 40.44
N LYS A 517 -18.21 -6.28 39.76
CA LYS A 517 -19.30 -6.86 38.93
C LYS A 517 -20.55 -7.19 39.73
N LYS A 518 -20.42 -7.58 41.02
CA LYS A 518 -21.57 -7.82 41.89
C LYS A 518 -22.25 -6.53 42.28
N ASP A 519 -21.48 -5.46 42.56
CA ASP A 519 -21.98 -4.14 42.91
C ASP A 519 -22.74 -3.50 41.72
N ILE A 520 -22.20 -3.57 40.51
CA ILE A 520 -22.88 -3.15 39.27
C ILE A 520 -24.22 -3.87 39.11
N ARG A 521 -24.26 -5.20 39.29
CA ARG A 521 -25.51 -5.97 39.24
C ARG A 521 -26.51 -5.54 40.31
N GLY A 522 -26.02 -5.14 41.50
CA GLY A 522 -26.86 -4.61 42.57
C GLY A 522 -27.47 -3.27 42.21
N ILE A 523 -26.68 -2.36 41.63
CA ILE A 523 -27.15 -1.04 41.16
C ILE A 523 -28.15 -1.20 40.02
N ASN A 524 -27.86 -2.06 39.02
CA ASN A 524 -28.75 -2.31 37.90
C ASN A 524 -30.13 -2.81 38.38
N ARG A 525 -30.22 -3.71 39.37
CA ARG A 525 -31.47 -4.16 39.95
C ARG A 525 -32.24 -3.03 40.64
N ARG A 526 -31.53 -2.11 41.35
CA ARG A 526 -32.16 -0.94 41.98
C ARG A 526 -32.68 0.04 40.92
N LEU A 527 -31.92 0.29 39.86
CA LEU A 527 -32.34 1.12 38.73
C LEU A 527 -33.59 0.54 38.04
N GLU A 528 -33.59 -0.77 37.80
CA GLU A 528 -34.78 -1.45 37.24
C GLU A 528 -35.98 -1.36 38.19
N GLY A 529 -35.77 -1.54 39.50
CA GLY A 529 -36.84 -1.41 40.49
C GLY A 529 -37.46 0.00 40.51
N ILE A 530 -36.63 1.04 40.36
CA ILE A 530 -37.12 2.43 40.24
C ILE A 530 -37.87 2.64 38.92
N LEU A 531 -37.37 2.10 37.83
CA LEU A 531 -38.01 2.16 36.49
C LEU A 531 -39.33 1.35 36.42
N HIS A 532 -39.51 0.36 37.29
CA HIS A 532 -40.70 -0.49 37.32
C HIS A 532 -41.77 -0.02 38.32
N LYS A 533 -41.49 0.98 39.18
CA LYS A 533 -42.52 1.53 40.04
C LYS A 533 -43.66 2.14 39.22
N ASN A 534 -44.87 1.67 39.43
CA ASN A 534 -46.09 2.23 38.83
C ASN A 534 -46.33 3.62 39.37
N LEU A 535 -46.32 4.62 38.50
CA LEU A 535 -46.68 6.01 38.83
C LEU A 535 -48.16 6.21 38.48
N PRO A 536 -49.04 6.46 39.48
CA PRO A 536 -50.48 6.40 39.29
C PRO A 536 -51.09 7.49 38.40
N HIS A 537 -50.34 8.50 37.96
CA HIS A 537 -50.81 9.62 37.14
C HIS A 537 -50.05 9.83 35.82
N VAL A 538 -49.32 8.85 35.31
CA VAL A 538 -48.55 8.97 34.07
C VAL A 538 -49.02 7.93 33.05
N ASP A 539 -49.25 8.37 31.79
CA ASP A 539 -49.59 7.47 30.71
C ASP A 539 -48.50 6.39 30.56
N GLN A 540 -48.91 5.14 30.73
CA GLN A 540 -48.05 3.96 30.72
C GLN A 540 -47.32 3.78 29.36
N ARG A 541 -47.90 4.30 28.24
CA ARG A 541 -47.26 4.21 26.91
C ARG A 541 -46.08 5.20 26.81
N THR A 542 -46.27 6.43 27.29
CA THR A 542 -45.22 7.46 27.36
C THR A 542 -44.07 7.02 28.26
N LEU A 543 -44.40 6.48 29.45
CA LEU A 543 -43.40 5.99 30.40
C LEU A 543 -42.56 4.80 29.81
N ARG A 544 -43.21 3.87 29.09
CA ARG A 544 -42.53 2.77 28.42
C ARG A 544 -41.61 3.26 27.29
N ARG A 545 -42.03 4.32 26.55
CA ARG A 545 -41.22 4.93 25.48
C ARG A 545 -39.99 5.61 26.06
N GLU A 546 -40.15 6.44 27.10
CA GLU A 546 -39.06 7.14 27.78
C GLU A 546 -38.03 6.15 28.38
N ARG A 547 -38.49 5.08 29.02
CA ARG A 547 -37.64 4.01 29.56
C ARG A 547 -36.83 3.29 28.45
N ARG A 548 -37.42 3.09 27.27
CA ARG A 548 -36.75 2.46 26.14
C ARG A 548 -35.64 3.38 25.59
N ILE A 549 -35.90 4.67 25.48
CA ILE A 549 -34.90 5.66 25.04
C ILE A 549 -33.77 5.71 26.03
N TYR A 550 -34.08 5.86 27.32
CA TYR A 550 -33.08 5.88 28.38
C TYR A 550 -32.17 4.63 28.39
N ARG A 551 -32.71 3.44 28.28
CA ARG A 551 -31.93 2.21 28.19
C ARG A 551 -31.02 2.15 26.94
N ARG A 552 -31.49 2.71 25.82
CA ARG A 552 -30.65 2.80 24.61
C ARG A 552 -29.48 3.78 24.79
N LEU A 553 -29.72 4.93 25.36
CA LEU A 553 -28.70 5.92 25.64
C LEU A 553 -27.67 5.36 26.63
N LEU A 554 -28.12 4.72 27.70
CA LEU A 554 -27.23 4.11 28.68
C LEU A 554 -26.35 3.01 28.05
N ALA A 555 -26.94 2.12 27.27
CA ALA A 555 -26.19 1.06 26.58
C ALA A 555 -25.22 1.61 25.49
N ARG A 556 -25.53 2.79 24.91
CA ARG A 556 -24.61 3.50 24.01
C ARG A 556 -23.45 4.10 24.79
N TYR A 557 -23.73 4.77 25.89
CA TYR A 557 -22.72 5.35 26.78
C TYR A 557 -21.76 4.28 27.33
N GLU A 558 -22.28 3.13 27.80
CA GLU A 558 -21.46 2.00 28.28
C GLU A 558 -20.50 1.48 27.19
N ARG A 559 -20.94 1.44 25.92
CA ARG A 559 -20.09 1.05 24.79
C ARG A 559 -18.99 2.07 24.52
N LEU A 560 -19.30 3.36 24.66
CA LEU A 560 -18.31 4.42 24.49
C LEU A 560 -17.23 4.43 25.56
N ILE A 561 -17.57 4.12 26.82
CA ILE A 561 -16.55 3.96 27.89
C ILE A 561 -15.58 2.82 27.56
N VAL A 562 -16.06 1.70 27.03
CA VAL A 562 -15.17 0.59 26.62
C VAL A 562 -14.28 1.04 25.47
N ARG A 563 -14.86 1.74 24.50
CA ARG A 563 -14.12 2.22 23.33
C ARG A 563 -13.07 3.27 23.69
N GLU A 564 -13.40 4.22 24.58
CA GLU A 564 -12.43 5.22 25.09
C GLU A 564 -11.20 4.54 25.70
N GLY A 565 -11.41 3.51 26.53
CA GLY A 565 -10.32 2.79 27.18
C GLY A 565 -9.48 1.91 26.24
N GLU A 566 -9.91 1.69 24.99
CA GLU A 566 -9.17 1.01 23.94
C GLU A 566 -8.36 1.97 23.05
N LEU A 567 -8.59 3.29 23.17
CA LEU A 567 -8.02 4.34 22.34
C LEU A 567 -6.81 5.01 23.02
N ASP A 568 -5.78 4.26 23.37
CA ASP A 568 -4.48 4.85 23.77
C ASP A 568 -3.33 4.26 22.92
N PRO A 569 -3.17 4.72 21.66
CA PRO A 569 -2.12 4.20 20.79
C PRO A 569 -0.74 4.76 21.13
N HIS A 570 -0.63 5.89 21.82
CA HIS A 570 0.66 6.48 22.18
C HIS A 570 1.42 5.55 23.13
N GLU A 571 0.77 5.07 24.18
CA GLU A 571 1.36 4.08 25.10
C GLU A 571 1.75 2.79 24.38
N LYS A 572 0.98 2.37 23.38
CA LYS A 572 1.29 1.19 22.54
C LYS A 572 2.63 1.33 21.81
N TYR A 573 2.88 2.45 21.15
CA TYR A 573 4.13 2.65 20.38
C TYR A 573 5.33 2.86 21.28
N ILE A 574 5.16 3.52 22.44
CA ILE A 574 6.21 3.60 23.46
C ILE A 574 6.55 2.19 23.98
N GLN A 575 5.55 1.37 24.28
CA GLN A 575 5.80 0.01 24.76
C GLN A 575 6.49 -0.85 23.68
N GLU A 576 6.05 -0.75 22.42
CA GLU A 576 6.72 -1.44 21.31
C GLU A 576 8.18 -1.00 21.14
N PHE A 577 8.47 0.30 21.29
CA PHE A 577 9.83 0.83 21.29
C PHE A 577 10.65 0.25 22.43
N LEU A 578 10.13 0.27 23.66
CA LEU A 578 10.82 -0.25 24.86
C LEU A 578 11.07 -1.76 24.75
N ASP A 579 10.11 -2.54 24.26
CA ASP A 579 10.27 -3.99 24.09
C ASP A 579 11.37 -4.31 23.07
N LYS A 580 11.40 -3.59 21.94
CA LYS A 580 12.43 -3.75 20.91
C LYS A 580 13.79 -3.21 21.37
N LYS A 581 13.85 -2.08 22.10
CA LYS A 581 15.05 -1.56 22.72
C LYS A 581 15.67 -2.59 23.67
N ALA A 582 14.86 -3.17 24.56
CA ALA A 582 15.31 -4.21 25.49
C ALA A 582 15.84 -5.47 24.77
N LEU A 583 15.26 -5.82 23.61
CA LEU A 583 15.80 -6.88 22.77
C LEU A 583 17.17 -6.50 22.20
N LEU A 584 17.33 -5.28 21.67
CA LEU A 584 18.59 -4.78 21.11
C LEU A 584 19.69 -4.71 22.17
N GLU A 585 19.37 -4.27 23.40
CA GLU A 585 20.29 -4.31 24.56
C GLU A 585 20.69 -5.75 24.89
N ALA A 586 19.72 -6.68 24.96
CA ALA A 586 19.98 -8.09 25.27
C ALA A 586 20.84 -8.79 24.18
N LEU A 587 20.83 -8.32 22.96
CA LEU A 587 21.64 -8.79 21.84
C LEU A 587 22.99 -8.05 21.72
N GLY A 588 23.23 -6.99 22.52
CA GLY A 588 24.48 -6.22 22.53
C GLY A 588 24.59 -5.20 21.38
N TYR A 589 23.47 -4.72 20.83
CA TYR A 589 23.42 -3.64 19.84
C TYR A 589 23.48 -2.26 20.51
N LEU A 590 23.11 -2.22 21.77
CA LEU A 590 23.10 -1.01 22.60
C LEU A 590 23.84 -1.30 23.92
N GLU A 591 24.61 -0.31 24.41
CA GLU A 591 25.25 -0.27 25.71
C GLU A 591 25.12 1.15 26.26
N ASP A 592 24.53 1.31 27.44
CA ASP A 592 24.27 2.61 28.10
C ASP A 592 23.57 3.64 27.16
N ASP A 593 22.58 3.19 26.39
CA ASP A 593 21.82 3.96 25.41
C ASP A 593 22.63 4.47 24.19
N GLU A 594 23.86 3.99 24.01
CA GLU A 594 24.67 4.25 22.83
C GLU A 594 24.75 3.03 21.91
N LEU A 595 24.90 3.27 20.60
CA LEU A 595 25.06 2.19 19.62
C LEU A 595 26.45 1.55 19.77
N THR A 596 26.50 0.22 19.87
CA THR A 596 27.71 -0.55 19.72
C THR A 596 28.10 -0.67 18.22
N ALA A 597 29.25 -1.28 17.90
CA ALA A 597 29.62 -1.57 16.50
C ALA A 597 28.56 -2.41 15.78
N ALA A 598 27.89 -3.34 16.49
CA ALA A 598 26.76 -4.10 15.96
C ALA A 598 25.52 -3.19 15.72
N GLY A 599 25.24 -2.29 16.65
CA GLY A 599 24.16 -1.29 16.49
C GLY A 599 24.41 -0.36 15.31
N GLU A 600 25.62 0.14 15.15
CA GLU A 600 26.02 1.00 14.01
C GLU A 600 25.87 0.29 12.67
N LEU A 601 26.25 -0.98 12.57
CA LEU A 601 26.06 -1.77 11.36
C LEU A 601 24.57 -1.98 11.09
N ALA A 602 23.79 -2.39 12.10
CA ALA A 602 22.37 -2.67 11.97
C ALA A 602 21.57 -1.41 11.58
N SER A 603 21.97 -0.22 12.03
CA SER A 603 21.34 1.05 11.66
C SER A 603 21.46 1.39 10.18
N GLN A 604 22.38 0.75 9.44
CA GLN A 604 22.60 0.94 8.00
C GLN A 604 22.00 -0.18 7.14
N ILE A 605 21.41 -1.20 7.76
CA ILE A 605 20.76 -2.33 7.07
C ILE A 605 19.24 -2.15 7.12
N HIS A 606 18.59 -2.29 5.98
CA HIS A 606 17.15 -2.16 5.86
C HIS A 606 16.50 -3.51 5.53
N GLY A 607 15.80 -4.03 6.50
CA GLY A 607 15.17 -5.34 6.45
C GLY A 607 16.10 -6.48 6.85
N HIS A 608 15.61 -7.29 7.78
CA HIS A 608 16.34 -8.41 8.41
C HIS A 608 17.63 -8.00 9.13
N GLU A 609 17.63 -6.80 9.71
CA GLU A 609 18.75 -6.11 10.35
C GLU A 609 19.51 -7.03 11.31
N LEU A 610 18.79 -7.70 12.23
CA LEU A 610 19.37 -8.58 13.23
C LEU A 610 20.07 -9.79 12.60
N LEU A 611 19.41 -10.46 11.64
CA LEU A 611 20.00 -11.66 11.01
C LEU A 611 21.29 -11.33 10.25
N VAL A 612 21.27 -10.24 9.50
CA VAL A 612 22.43 -9.80 8.71
C VAL A 612 23.58 -9.36 9.61
N THR A 613 23.29 -8.60 10.65
CA THR A 613 24.32 -8.12 11.59
C THR A 613 24.93 -9.25 12.39
N GLU A 614 24.15 -10.20 12.92
CA GLU A 614 24.70 -11.37 13.62
C GLU A 614 25.60 -12.22 12.73
N MET A 615 25.21 -12.43 11.46
CA MET A 615 26.08 -13.13 10.49
C MET A 615 27.40 -12.39 10.25
N PHE A 616 27.36 -11.05 10.22
CA PHE A 616 28.56 -10.23 10.09
C PHE A 616 29.46 -10.34 11.32
N MET A 617 28.88 -10.19 12.50
CA MET A 617 29.62 -10.25 13.76
C MET A 617 30.26 -11.63 14.02
N GLU A 618 29.64 -12.73 13.53
CA GLU A 618 30.25 -14.07 13.53
C GLU A 618 31.30 -14.28 12.43
N GLY A 619 31.59 -13.26 11.56
CA GLY A 619 32.61 -13.34 10.50
C GLY A 619 32.18 -14.15 9.29
N MET A 620 30.92 -14.59 9.22
CA MET A 620 30.45 -15.52 8.17
C MET A 620 30.60 -14.98 6.75
N PHE A 621 30.52 -13.67 6.55
CA PHE A 621 30.69 -13.03 5.25
C PHE A 621 32.12 -13.17 4.69
N HIS A 622 33.14 -13.35 5.55
CA HIS A 622 34.50 -13.66 5.16
C HIS A 622 34.69 -15.13 4.79
N ASP A 623 33.99 -16.04 5.46
CA ASP A 623 34.20 -17.48 5.32
C ASP A 623 33.58 -18.04 4.04
N TYR A 624 32.41 -17.59 3.63
CA TYR A 624 31.72 -18.06 2.44
C TYR A 624 32.41 -17.61 1.14
N SER A 625 32.45 -18.49 0.14
CA SER A 625 32.85 -18.12 -1.22
C SER A 625 31.82 -17.16 -1.87
N VAL A 626 32.22 -16.47 -2.93
CA VAL A 626 31.37 -15.55 -3.66
C VAL A 626 30.02 -16.18 -4.10
N PRO A 627 29.97 -17.41 -4.68
CA PRO A 627 28.71 -18.04 -5.04
C PRO A 627 27.83 -18.41 -3.83
N GLU A 628 28.45 -18.83 -2.72
CA GLU A 628 27.75 -19.17 -1.49
C GLU A 628 27.15 -17.90 -0.85
N LEU A 629 27.93 -16.83 -0.80
CA LEU A 629 27.48 -15.56 -0.24
C LEU A 629 26.31 -14.98 -1.02
N ASN A 630 26.34 -15.04 -2.35
CA ASN A 630 25.21 -14.64 -3.19
C ASN A 630 23.97 -15.51 -2.92
N ALA A 631 24.14 -16.82 -2.81
CA ALA A 631 23.04 -17.73 -2.49
C ALA A 631 22.40 -17.40 -1.14
N ILE A 632 23.21 -17.06 -0.14
CA ILE A 632 22.77 -16.68 1.20
C ILE A 632 22.01 -15.36 1.17
N CYS A 633 22.58 -14.31 0.57
CA CYS A 633 21.95 -12.99 0.51
C CYS A 633 20.61 -13.01 -0.23
N VAL A 634 20.47 -13.86 -1.26
CA VAL A 634 19.18 -14.05 -1.96
C VAL A 634 18.17 -14.82 -1.10
N SER A 635 18.63 -15.68 -0.18
CA SER A 635 17.79 -16.49 0.70
C SER A 635 17.26 -15.71 1.91
N ILE A 636 17.92 -14.61 2.30
CA ILE A 636 17.45 -13.74 3.39
C ILE A 636 16.18 -13.03 2.94
N GLY A 637 15.12 -13.17 3.72
CA GLY A 637 13.82 -12.58 3.44
C GLY A 637 13.10 -13.16 2.21
N TYR A 638 13.53 -14.31 1.70
CA TYR A 638 12.81 -14.97 0.62
C TYR A 638 11.56 -15.72 1.17
N GLU A 639 10.42 -15.47 0.56
CA GLU A 639 9.17 -16.15 0.85
C GLU A 639 8.77 -17.02 -0.35
N PRO A 640 8.89 -18.35 -0.25
CA PRO A 640 8.53 -19.25 -1.34
C PRO A 640 7.02 -19.29 -1.52
N ARG A 641 6.57 -19.38 -2.77
CA ARG A 641 5.16 -19.58 -3.07
C ARG A 641 4.74 -21.03 -2.82
N LYS A 642 3.46 -21.24 -2.60
CA LYS A 642 2.86 -22.53 -2.24
C LYS A 642 3.25 -23.70 -3.16
N ASN A 643 3.60 -23.46 -4.41
CA ASN A 643 3.92 -24.49 -5.42
C ASN A 643 5.40 -24.51 -5.80
N GLU A 644 6.25 -23.70 -5.19
CA GLU A 644 7.68 -23.68 -5.46
C GLU A 644 8.36 -24.94 -4.89
N ILE A 645 9.28 -25.50 -5.65
CA ILE A 645 10.02 -26.70 -5.27
C ILE A 645 11.40 -26.25 -4.79
N ARG A 646 11.76 -26.62 -3.57
CA ARG A 646 13.10 -26.41 -3.04
C ARG A 646 14.11 -27.28 -3.79
N ILE A 647 15.09 -26.67 -4.44
CA ILE A 647 16.18 -27.34 -5.10
C ILE A 647 17.28 -27.65 -4.09
N LYS A 648 17.74 -28.90 -4.05
CA LYS A 648 18.83 -29.32 -3.14
C LYS A 648 20.15 -28.63 -3.52
N HIS A 649 20.87 -28.17 -2.54
CA HIS A 649 22.23 -27.59 -2.66
C HIS A 649 23.17 -28.19 -1.61
N LYS A 650 24.48 -27.94 -1.79
CA LYS A 650 25.54 -28.41 -0.89
C LYS A 650 26.12 -27.30 -0.02
N ILE A 651 25.56 -26.10 -0.06
CA ILE A 651 26.00 -24.95 0.74
C ILE A 651 25.71 -25.27 2.20
N ASP A 652 26.69 -25.10 3.07
CA ASP A 652 26.47 -25.24 4.52
C ASP A 652 25.73 -24.04 5.08
N MET A 653 24.47 -24.24 5.42
CA MET A 653 23.58 -23.24 6.02
C MET A 653 23.43 -23.42 7.55
N SER A 654 24.17 -24.34 8.16
CA SER A 654 24.00 -24.70 9.57
C SER A 654 24.22 -23.53 10.52
N GLY A 655 25.23 -22.71 10.25
CA GLY A 655 25.53 -21.49 11.02
C GLY A 655 24.40 -20.47 10.94
N ILE A 656 23.91 -20.20 9.73
CA ILE A 656 22.83 -19.24 9.49
C ILE A 656 21.52 -19.69 10.17
N LEU A 657 21.18 -20.97 10.03
CA LEU A 657 19.99 -21.53 10.67
C LEU A 657 20.06 -21.45 12.19
N ARG A 658 21.25 -21.61 12.78
CA ARG A 658 21.49 -21.44 14.23
C ARG A 658 21.20 -19.99 14.64
N ILE A 659 21.76 -19.00 13.93
CA ILE A 659 21.54 -17.58 14.17
C ILE A 659 20.05 -17.24 14.02
N TRP A 660 19.46 -17.65 12.91
CA TRP A 660 18.04 -17.40 12.65
C TRP A 660 17.13 -17.96 13.76
N HIS A 661 17.36 -19.19 14.19
CA HIS A 661 16.60 -19.77 15.31
C HIS A 661 16.85 -19.05 16.63
N PHE A 662 18.07 -18.58 16.87
CA PHE A 662 18.39 -17.79 18.06
C PHE A 662 17.62 -16.47 18.07
N ILE A 663 17.69 -15.69 16.98
CA ILE A 663 16.98 -14.42 16.82
C ILE A 663 15.47 -14.64 16.97
N THR A 664 14.90 -15.61 16.29
CA THR A 664 13.47 -15.94 16.39
C THR A 664 13.03 -16.22 17.84
N LYS A 665 13.85 -16.90 18.63
CA LYS A 665 13.56 -17.12 20.05
C LYS A 665 13.65 -15.85 20.88
N MET A 666 14.61 -15.00 20.59
CA MET A 666 14.76 -13.71 21.29
C MET A 666 13.58 -12.80 20.96
N GLU A 667 13.22 -12.66 19.69
CA GLU A 667 12.04 -11.90 19.27
C GLU A 667 10.76 -12.45 19.93
N GLN A 668 10.54 -13.76 19.90
CA GLN A 668 9.38 -14.36 20.54
C GLN A 668 9.30 -14.06 22.05
N ARG A 669 10.45 -13.94 22.71
CA ARG A 669 10.54 -13.64 24.16
C ARG A 669 10.25 -12.18 24.49
N PHE A 670 10.79 -11.23 23.71
CA PHE A 670 10.72 -9.80 24.00
C PHE A 670 9.50 -9.12 23.34
N ILE A 671 9.21 -9.44 22.07
CA ILE A 671 8.15 -8.78 21.30
C ILE A 671 6.96 -9.69 20.97
N GLY A 672 7.05 -10.99 21.26
CA GLY A 672 5.93 -11.93 21.10
C GLY A 672 5.74 -12.52 19.70
N TYR A 673 6.49 -12.09 18.69
CA TYR A 673 6.42 -12.59 17.32
C TYR A 673 7.78 -12.49 16.61
N PRO A 674 8.11 -13.43 15.68
CA PRO A 674 9.34 -13.34 14.89
C PRO A 674 9.18 -12.40 13.70
N THR A 675 10.24 -11.66 13.37
CA THR A 675 10.33 -10.81 12.17
C THR A 675 11.37 -11.32 11.17
N ALA A 676 12.42 -11.99 11.67
CA ALA A 676 13.49 -12.51 10.84
C ALA A 676 13.02 -13.65 9.94
N GLN A 677 13.25 -13.54 8.65
CA GLN A 677 12.89 -14.55 7.65
C GLN A 677 14.10 -15.05 6.90
N PHE A 678 14.21 -16.37 6.76
CA PHE A 678 15.26 -17.03 5.99
C PHE A 678 14.69 -18.25 5.27
N ASN A 679 14.94 -18.37 3.97
CA ASN A 679 14.48 -19.50 3.19
C ASN A 679 15.41 -19.80 2.00
N ASP A 680 15.94 -21.00 1.95
CA ASP A 680 16.95 -21.42 0.99
C ASP A 680 16.41 -22.02 -0.32
N HIS A 681 15.12 -21.85 -0.63
CA HIS A 681 14.50 -22.38 -1.85
C HIS A 681 15.23 -21.97 -3.14
N VAL A 682 15.72 -20.74 -3.19
CA VAL A 682 16.41 -20.16 -4.35
C VAL A 682 17.93 -20.19 -4.26
N ALA A 683 18.47 -20.70 -3.16
CA ALA A 683 19.92 -20.74 -2.92
C ALA A 683 20.70 -21.44 -4.03
N ALA A 684 20.23 -22.63 -4.46
CA ALA A 684 20.84 -23.39 -5.55
C ALA A 684 20.87 -22.61 -6.87
N LEU A 685 19.80 -21.85 -7.16
CA LEU A 685 19.69 -21.06 -8.39
C LEU A 685 20.65 -19.87 -8.37
N ALA A 686 20.72 -19.16 -7.24
CA ALA A 686 21.65 -18.03 -7.07
C ALA A 686 23.13 -18.48 -7.12
N TYR A 687 23.45 -19.65 -6.55
CA TYR A 687 24.77 -20.26 -6.62
C TYR A 687 25.16 -20.58 -8.08
N ARG A 688 24.28 -21.24 -8.83
CA ARG A 688 24.51 -21.61 -10.25
C ARG A 688 24.62 -20.35 -11.12
N TRP A 689 23.75 -19.36 -10.90
CA TRP A 689 23.80 -18.07 -11.58
C TRP A 689 25.14 -17.36 -11.38
N THR A 690 25.63 -17.29 -10.15
CA THR A 690 26.92 -16.68 -9.81
C THR A 690 28.07 -17.37 -10.50
N ASN A 691 27.99 -18.70 -10.75
CA ASN A 691 28.97 -19.46 -11.48
C ASN A 691 28.85 -19.37 -13.01
N GLY A 692 27.98 -18.50 -13.53
CA GLY A 692 27.90 -18.19 -14.96
C GLY A 692 26.90 -19.04 -15.75
N GLU A 693 26.02 -19.81 -15.08
CA GLU A 693 24.98 -20.55 -15.76
C GLU A 693 23.93 -19.60 -16.36
N SER A 694 23.32 -19.97 -17.48
CA SER A 694 22.32 -19.14 -18.16
C SER A 694 21.00 -19.11 -17.40
N PHE A 695 20.26 -18.00 -17.49
CA PHE A 695 18.97 -17.85 -16.84
C PHE A 695 17.95 -18.91 -17.27
N ALA A 696 17.94 -19.24 -18.57
CA ALA A 696 17.08 -20.28 -19.12
C ALA A 696 17.33 -21.66 -18.49
N SER A 697 18.59 -22.03 -18.27
CA SER A 697 18.95 -23.32 -17.64
C SER A 697 18.50 -23.37 -16.18
N LEU A 698 18.52 -22.24 -15.47
CA LEU A 698 18.01 -22.21 -14.08
C LEU A 698 16.51 -22.50 -14.01
N LEU A 699 15.75 -22.03 -14.99
CA LEU A 699 14.30 -22.19 -15.02
C LEU A 699 13.86 -23.62 -15.39
N GLU A 700 14.67 -24.38 -16.12
CA GLU A 700 14.36 -25.79 -16.45
C GLU A 700 14.18 -26.66 -15.20
N ASP A 701 14.92 -26.36 -14.13
CA ASP A 701 14.88 -27.11 -12.87
C ASP A 701 13.99 -26.47 -11.80
N ALA A 702 13.48 -25.26 -12.04
CA ALA A 702 12.81 -24.46 -11.02
C ALA A 702 11.32 -24.26 -11.34
N ALA A 703 10.44 -24.56 -10.39
CA ALA A 703 9.02 -24.21 -10.45
C ALA A 703 8.78 -22.77 -9.96
N ILE A 704 9.57 -21.81 -10.48
CA ILE A 704 9.48 -20.37 -10.12
C ILE A 704 9.22 -19.55 -11.38
N ASP A 705 8.43 -18.47 -11.25
CA ASP A 705 8.24 -17.53 -12.33
C ASP A 705 9.52 -16.73 -12.62
N GLU A 706 9.81 -16.47 -13.90
CA GLU A 706 10.98 -15.72 -14.36
C GLU A 706 11.17 -14.39 -13.63
N GLY A 707 10.08 -13.61 -13.51
CA GLY A 707 10.10 -12.32 -12.84
C GLY A 707 10.32 -12.42 -11.33
N ASP A 708 9.85 -13.49 -10.66
CA ASP A 708 10.08 -13.70 -9.23
C ASP A 708 11.55 -14.05 -8.97
N LEU A 709 12.18 -14.84 -9.82
CA LEU A 709 13.61 -15.15 -9.72
C LEU A 709 14.47 -13.90 -9.93
N VAL A 710 14.18 -13.09 -10.94
CA VAL A 710 14.84 -11.79 -11.15
C VAL A 710 14.67 -10.89 -9.93
N PHE A 711 13.45 -10.82 -9.38
CA PHE A 711 13.17 -10.01 -8.20
C PHE A 711 13.95 -10.50 -6.97
N ALA A 712 14.05 -11.81 -6.75
CA ALA A 712 14.82 -12.39 -5.65
C ALA A 712 16.31 -12.04 -5.79
N PHE A 713 16.88 -12.17 -6.99
CA PHE A 713 18.28 -11.83 -7.24
C PHE A 713 18.56 -10.33 -7.04
N ARG A 714 17.66 -9.46 -7.49
CA ARG A 714 17.78 -8.00 -7.27
C ARG A 714 17.73 -7.62 -5.80
N ARG A 715 16.89 -8.30 -5.00
CA ARG A 715 16.87 -8.11 -3.53
C ARG A 715 18.20 -8.50 -2.90
N GLY A 716 18.79 -9.65 -3.34
CA GLY A 716 20.10 -10.07 -2.90
C GLY A 716 21.19 -9.05 -3.26
N ILE A 717 21.16 -8.48 -4.48
CA ILE A 717 22.06 -7.41 -4.91
C ILE A 717 21.89 -6.15 -4.03
N ASP A 718 20.66 -5.78 -3.71
CA ASP A 718 20.39 -4.63 -2.85
C ASP A 718 20.99 -4.82 -1.46
N LEU A 719 20.80 -5.99 -0.84
CA LEU A 719 21.42 -6.33 0.44
C LEU A 719 22.95 -6.29 0.37
N LEU A 720 23.54 -6.83 -0.71
CA LEU A 720 25.00 -6.78 -0.93
C LEU A 720 25.51 -5.33 -1.05
N ARG A 721 24.74 -4.43 -1.66
CA ARG A 721 25.06 -3.00 -1.75
C ARG A 721 25.00 -2.32 -0.38
N GLN A 722 23.99 -2.63 0.42
CA GLN A 722 23.87 -2.11 1.80
C GLN A 722 25.08 -2.58 2.64
N LEU A 723 25.38 -3.88 2.64
CA LEU A 723 26.56 -4.44 3.32
C LEU A 723 27.87 -3.78 2.86
N ARG A 724 28.06 -3.63 1.55
CA ARG A 724 29.25 -2.96 1.00
C ARG A 724 29.39 -1.52 1.52
N ASN A 725 28.28 -0.79 1.61
CA ASN A 725 28.29 0.58 2.10
C ASN A 725 28.57 0.63 3.62
N ALA A 726 27.99 -0.28 4.37
CA ALA A 726 28.17 -0.38 5.82
C ALA A 726 29.58 -0.92 6.23
N THR A 727 30.30 -1.57 5.31
CA THR A 727 31.62 -2.20 5.59
C THR A 727 32.76 -1.55 4.79
N ILE A 728 32.71 -0.24 4.56
CA ILE A 728 33.72 0.51 3.79
C ILE A 728 35.12 0.36 4.40
N GLU A 729 35.23 0.25 5.72
CA GLU A 729 36.47 0.13 6.45
C GLU A 729 37.15 -1.27 6.33
N ASP A 730 36.42 -2.26 5.78
CA ASP A 730 36.95 -3.59 5.49
C ASP A 730 37.20 -3.78 3.98
N PRO A 731 38.39 -3.47 3.48
CA PRO A 731 38.67 -3.52 2.04
C PRO A 731 38.62 -4.93 1.46
N VAL A 732 38.88 -5.98 2.26
CA VAL A 732 38.83 -7.39 1.82
C VAL A 732 37.38 -7.80 1.57
N LEU A 733 36.51 -7.58 2.54
CA LEU A 733 35.09 -7.87 2.40
C LEU A 733 34.46 -6.97 1.32
N ASN A 734 34.78 -5.69 1.30
CA ASN A 734 34.27 -4.76 0.30
C ASN A 734 34.62 -5.18 -1.13
N GLY A 735 35.86 -5.66 -1.35
CA GLY A 735 36.30 -6.26 -2.63
C GLY A 735 35.47 -7.49 -3.01
N LYS A 736 35.25 -8.39 -2.06
CA LYS A 736 34.41 -9.58 -2.24
C LYS A 736 32.95 -9.26 -2.56
N LEU A 737 32.34 -8.29 -1.84
CA LEU A 737 30.99 -7.84 -2.09
C LEU A 737 30.83 -7.19 -3.48
N ARG A 738 31.83 -6.46 -3.97
CA ARG A 738 31.87 -5.95 -5.36
C ARG A 738 31.84 -7.09 -6.37
N GLU A 739 32.62 -8.15 -6.15
CA GLU A 739 32.61 -9.34 -7.00
C GLU A 739 31.26 -10.06 -6.96
N CYS A 740 30.67 -10.21 -5.77
CA CYS A 740 29.32 -10.76 -5.60
C CYS A 740 28.30 -10.01 -6.46
N ILE A 741 28.25 -8.69 -6.35
CA ILE A 741 27.35 -7.82 -7.11
C ILE A 741 27.60 -7.98 -8.61
N ALA A 742 28.85 -7.88 -9.06
CA ALA A 742 29.20 -7.98 -10.48
C ALA A 742 28.80 -9.31 -11.12
N LYS A 743 28.86 -10.41 -10.36
CA LYS A 743 28.45 -11.73 -10.86
C LYS A 743 26.93 -11.94 -10.84
N MET A 744 26.22 -11.23 -10.00
CA MET A 744 24.76 -11.30 -9.94
C MET A 744 24.08 -10.36 -10.93
N ASP A 745 24.62 -9.14 -11.11
CA ASP A 745 24.04 -8.06 -11.92
C ASP A 745 24.46 -8.19 -13.38
N ARG A 746 23.91 -9.18 -14.08
CA ARG A 746 24.15 -9.45 -15.49
C ARG A 746 22.89 -9.90 -16.21
N ASP A 747 22.91 -9.87 -17.53
CA ASP A 747 21.89 -10.39 -18.45
C ASP A 747 20.44 -9.98 -18.03
N GLU A 748 19.54 -10.94 -17.81
CA GLU A 748 18.13 -10.70 -17.45
C GLU A 748 17.95 -10.02 -16.08
N VAL A 749 18.96 -10.08 -15.22
CA VAL A 749 18.94 -9.44 -13.88
C VAL A 749 19.34 -7.99 -13.97
N SER A 750 20.20 -7.60 -14.90
CA SER A 750 20.65 -6.20 -15.07
C SER A 750 19.49 -5.25 -15.45
N ILE A 751 19.59 -3.99 -15.00
CA ILE A 751 18.66 -2.93 -15.35
C ILE A 751 19.27 -2.05 -16.42
N TRP A 752 18.59 -1.97 -17.55
CA TRP A 752 18.93 -1.08 -18.66
C TRP A 752 17.96 0.12 -18.63
N LEU A 753 18.48 1.31 -18.31
CA LEU A 753 17.74 2.58 -18.28
C LEU A 753 17.97 3.41 -19.53
#